data_5b131226b14079684e78b84b5ba04fbd
#
_entry.id   5b131226b14079684e78b84b5ba04fbd
#
_cell.length_a   1.000
_cell.length_b   1.000
_cell.length_c   1.000
_cell.angle_alpha   90.00
_cell.angle_beta   90.00
_cell.angle_gamma   90.00
#
_symmetry.space_group_name_H-M   'P 1'
#
loop_
_entity.id
_entity.type
_entity.pdbx_description
1 polymer ?
#
loop_
_entity_poly.entity_id
_entity_poly.type
_entity_poly.pdbx_seq_one_letter_code
_entity_poly.pdbx_strand_id
1 'polypeptide(L)'
;MKRTNKYLLSIAVSAALAPSASYAQLEEVLVTAQKRAQNLQDVPIAISAVSQQVLDQTGINTITEVIPMVPGLTGSDYGLATNTWAIRGISSNDWTIGSEPAVGVFYDDAYVGRNIFASSNFFDINRIEVVKGPQGTLFGRNASAGAISLISNKPGDENELRLGVALGDEGQQRYEVVGNWAVSESFALRLAYQHQEWEGMWEEVISGDDMYTESDVVRLSARWDVTDNFEALFRFNYGDTETNYTSAYSTAFNLADPGEEYPDKFAINKPNFEQNEDEGFGLRLTWDLNDALTLVSITDVRSGDNDYFEDVDGSADDLAIDEALFETPGGAVGGLDVPVGLGATADTVYQEFRLSGGSDTFTWFTGVSYYTEDLETTLWEVDYFATALGFSVGGQQIESEADNESYGIYGDATWMVTDKLALIGGLRWSYDEKDWCTNTLVDDFYSMGGPTDGPVCDKEDWDEVTSRLVAQYDISDDVMVFASAAEGYKGGGFNTAVVDTNGDFIADTVLPFDPETSIAYELGMKSSFLDGKMQLNGSVYFTDYEALQIATFDFDTGQQIRNAGDAETNGLEAELNYAPVDGLVLMANYAYLDAELTSGELDGSVLPYAPENTFSVGANIDHGFLGGNLNWFVIYNYQDNFYHDLDNLQEEDAYGILNGKVTYTAGSERWDLALAADNITDEDYAAIRGDFGWGPMLHWGYKRMVRAEFNLYF
;
A
#
# COMPACT_ATOMS: atom_id res chain seq x y z
N MET A 1 -43.86 -5.99 2.16
CA MET A 1 -43.76 -6.95 3.27
C MET A 1 -42.42 -6.72 3.96
N LYS A 2 -42.33 -5.68 4.77
CA LYS A 2 -41.09 -5.28 5.49
C LYS A 2 -41.44 -5.20 6.98
N ARG A 3 -41.24 -6.27 7.75
CA ARG A 3 -41.25 -6.27 9.23
C ARG A 3 -40.86 -7.66 9.75
N THR A 4 -39.56 -8.00 9.81
CA THR A 4 -39.16 -9.20 10.59
C THR A 4 -37.72 -9.16 11.12
N ASN A 5 -36.85 -8.19 10.74
CA ASN A 5 -35.43 -8.29 11.12
C ASN A 5 -35.01 -7.51 12.38
N LYS A 6 -35.93 -6.93 13.18
CA LYS A 6 -35.54 -6.17 14.39
C LYS A 6 -35.38 -7.00 15.67
N TYR A 7 -35.67 -8.28 15.66
CA TYR A 7 -35.64 -9.11 16.88
C TYR A 7 -34.45 -10.08 16.99
N LEU A 8 -33.72 -10.32 15.92
CA LEU A 8 -32.55 -11.21 15.95
C LEU A 8 -31.31 -10.54 16.55
N LEU A 9 -31.13 -9.25 16.35
CA LEU A 9 -29.99 -8.51 16.95
C LEU A 9 -30.12 -8.35 18.48
N SER A 10 -31.36 -8.29 19.03
CA SER A 10 -31.58 -8.12 20.46
C SER A 10 -31.39 -9.38 21.29
N ILE A 11 -31.34 -10.57 20.69
CA ILE A 11 -31.18 -11.86 21.39
C ILE A 11 -29.69 -12.25 21.46
N ALA A 12 -28.86 -11.84 20.50
CA ALA A 12 -27.43 -12.14 20.51
C ALA A 12 -26.68 -11.37 21.62
N VAL A 13 -27.08 -10.13 21.91
CA VAL A 13 -26.43 -9.28 22.94
C VAL A 13 -26.74 -9.72 24.37
N SER A 14 -27.84 -10.44 24.63
CA SER A 14 -28.25 -10.80 25.99
C SER A 14 -27.67 -12.11 26.53
N ALA A 15 -26.98 -12.92 25.71
CA ALA A 15 -26.43 -14.23 26.11
C ALA A 15 -24.94 -14.19 26.48
N ALA A 16 -24.26 -13.05 26.30
CA ALA A 16 -22.81 -12.94 26.43
C ALA A 16 -22.31 -12.48 27.83
N LEU A 17 -23.16 -12.41 28.84
CA LEU A 17 -22.74 -11.88 30.14
C LEU A 17 -22.63 -12.99 31.23
N ALA A 18 -21.58 -13.82 31.15
CA ALA A 18 -21.10 -14.60 32.26
C ALA A 18 -19.57 -14.39 32.39
N PRO A 19 -19.06 -13.90 33.54
CA PRO A 19 -17.67 -13.49 33.66
C PRO A 19 -16.73 -14.70 33.79
N SER A 20 -15.80 -14.85 32.92
CA SER A 20 -14.51 -15.50 33.13
C SER A 20 -13.50 -14.41 33.47
N ALA A 21 -12.79 -14.52 34.58
CA ALA A 21 -11.87 -13.51 35.05
C ALA A 21 -10.56 -13.55 34.21
N SER A 22 -10.55 -12.84 33.11
CA SER A 22 -9.34 -12.39 32.43
C SER A 22 -9.40 -10.86 32.45
N TYR A 23 -8.33 -10.21 32.91
CA TYR A 23 -8.31 -8.74 32.94
C TYR A 23 -8.23 -8.23 31.50
N ALA A 24 -9.27 -7.54 31.04
CA ALA A 24 -9.24 -6.83 29.77
C ALA A 24 -8.26 -5.65 29.89
N GLN A 25 -7.05 -5.87 29.47
CA GLN A 25 -6.06 -4.83 29.24
C GLN A 25 -5.83 -4.78 27.73
N LEU A 26 -5.82 -3.57 27.15
CA LEU A 26 -5.46 -3.40 25.75
C LEU A 26 -3.99 -3.81 25.56
N GLU A 27 -3.68 -4.37 24.40
CA GLU A 27 -2.32 -4.77 24.05
C GLU A 27 -1.38 -3.55 24.03
N GLU A 28 -0.20 -3.66 24.60
CA GLU A 28 0.86 -2.69 24.46
C GLU A 28 1.60 -2.96 23.14
N VAL A 29 1.42 -2.09 22.15
CA VAL A 29 2.07 -2.23 20.85
C VAL A 29 3.40 -1.52 20.86
N LEU A 30 4.49 -2.26 20.61
CA LEU A 30 5.81 -1.68 20.37
C LEU A 30 5.95 -1.32 18.89
N VAL A 31 6.42 -0.11 18.61
CA VAL A 31 6.69 0.39 17.25
C VAL A 31 8.15 0.79 17.06
N THR A 32 8.61 0.80 15.83
CA THR A 32 9.99 1.14 15.45
C THR A 32 10.10 2.35 14.52
N ALA A 33 8.99 3.05 14.29
CA ALA A 33 8.88 4.19 13.37
C ALA A 33 9.88 5.33 13.66
N GLN A 34 10.34 5.50 14.90
CA GLN A 34 11.41 6.44 15.23
C GLN A 34 12.81 5.79 15.26
N LYS A 35 13.00 4.71 14.49
CA LYS A 35 14.26 3.96 14.41
C LYS A 35 14.72 3.37 15.77
N ARG A 36 13.79 3.28 16.74
CA ARG A 36 13.94 2.70 18.08
C ARG A 36 12.66 1.98 18.46
N ALA A 37 12.79 0.88 19.23
CA ALA A 37 11.62 0.22 19.80
C ALA A 37 11.05 1.06 20.95
N GLN A 38 9.81 1.52 20.84
CA GLN A 38 9.11 2.35 21.81
C GLN A 38 7.65 1.90 21.88
N ASN A 39 6.99 2.13 23.03
CA ASN A 39 5.55 1.93 23.11
C ASN A 39 4.83 2.95 22.20
N LEU A 40 3.81 2.51 21.47
CA LEU A 40 3.02 3.35 20.57
C LEU A 40 2.50 4.63 21.25
N GLN A 41 2.14 4.54 22.55
CA GLN A 41 1.62 5.67 23.32
C GLN A 41 2.70 6.71 23.69
N ASP A 42 3.99 6.32 23.65
CA ASP A 42 5.11 7.20 24.00
C ASP A 42 5.73 7.91 22.78
N VAL A 43 5.27 7.57 21.57
CA VAL A 43 5.83 8.11 20.31
C VAL A 43 5.07 9.37 19.89
N PRO A 44 5.69 10.58 19.88
CA PRO A 44 5.01 11.84 19.61
C PRO A 44 4.94 12.14 18.09
N ILE A 45 4.34 11.24 17.32
CA ILE A 45 3.98 11.38 15.90
C ILE A 45 2.63 10.73 15.65
N ALA A 46 1.95 11.11 14.57
CA ALA A 46 0.76 10.40 14.09
C ALA A 46 1.19 9.05 13.49
N ILE A 47 0.88 7.97 14.18
CA ILE A 47 1.18 6.61 13.78
C ILE A 47 0.05 5.69 14.22
N SER A 48 -0.39 4.82 13.32
CA SER A 48 -1.25 3.67 13.64
C SER A 48 -0.44 2.39 13.49
N ALA A 49 -0.70 1.41 14.34
CA ALA A 49 -0.03 0.11 14.28
C ALA A 49 -1.06 -1.02 14.39
N VAL A 50 -1.00 -1.95 13.44
CA VAL A 50 -1.84 -3.14 13.40
C VAL A 50 -0.98 -4.33 13.80
N SER A 51 -1.26 -4.91 14.98
CA SER A 51 -0.47 -6.03 15.52
C SER A 51 -0.83 -7.35 14.83
N GLN A 52 0.07 -8.35 14.96
CA GLN A 52 -0.19 -9.71 14.49
C GLN A 52 -1.51 -10.27 15.04
N GLN A 53 -1.82 -10.02 16.31
CA GLN A 53 -3.08 -10.47 16.90
C GLN A 53 -4.29 -9.91 16.13
N VAL A 54 -4.27 -8.64 15.75
CA VAL A 54 -5.35 -8.02 14.96
C VAL A 54 -5.38 -8.62 13.55
N LEU A 55 -4.24 -8.79 12.88
CA LEU A 55 -4.16 -9.44 11.57
C LEU A 55 -4.75 -10.85 11.58
N ASP A 56 -4.40 -11.67 12.59
CA ASP A 56 -4.94 -13.03 12.76
C ASP A 56 -6.46 -13.03 13.04
N GLN A 57 -6.94 -12.08 13.85
CA GLN A 57 -8.36 -11.95 14.19
C GLN A 57 -9.23 -11.45 13.05
N THR A 58 -8.68 -10.59 12.19
CA THR A 58 -9.37 -10.04 11.02
C THR A 58 -9.28 -10.97 9.81
N GLY A 59 -8.15 -11.64 9.63
CA GLY A 59 -7.82 -12.44 8.46
C GLY A 59 -7.28 -11.61 7.31
N ILE A 60 -6.76 -10.41 7.58
CA ILE A 60 -6.12 -9.50 6.63
C ILE A 60 -4.89 -10.17 5.99
N ASN A 61 -4.81 -10.12 4.66
CA ASN A 61 -3.78 -10.78 3.86
C ASN A 61 -3.06 -9.84 2.89
N THR A 62 -3.49 -8.58 2.76
CA THR A 62 -2.87 -7.57 1.90
C THR A 62 -2.70 -6.25 2.64
N ILE A 63 -1.86 -5.35 2.10
CA ILE A 63 -1.70 -3.99 2.67
C ILE A 63 -3.01 -3.21 2.53
N THR A 64 -3.71 -3.36 1.42
CA THR A 64 -4.97 -2.66 1.16
C THR A 64 -6.07 -3.03 2.16
N GLU A 65 -6.13 -4.29 2.58
CA GLU A 65 -7.06 -4.73 3.63
C GLU A 65 -6.80 -4.11 5.01
N VAL A 66 -5.66 -3.43 5.21
CA VAL A 66 -5.36 -2.69 6.45
C VAL A 66 -6.05 -1.32 6.50
N ILE A 67 -6.45 -0.76 5.35
CA ILE A 67 -7.09 0.57 5.25
C ILE A 67 -8.16 0.80 6.31
N PRO A 68 -9.10 -0.15 6.55
CA PRO A 68 -10.13 -0.01 7.57
C PRO A 68 -9.63 0.22 8.99
N MET A 69 -8.41 -0.18 9.28
CA MET A 69 -7.83 -0.11 10.62
C MET A 69 -7.11 1.22 10.88
N VAL A 70 -6.82 2.01 9.82
CA VAL A 70 -5.95 3.16 9.87
C VAL A 70 -6.68 4.42 9.39
N PRO A 71 -7.06 5.35 10.28
CA PRO A 71 -7.69 6.60 9.86
C PRO A 71 -6.72 7.44 9.01
N GLY A 72 -7.23 8.02 7.91
CA GLY A 72 -6.45 8.83 6.98
C GLY A 72 -5.61 8.03 5.97
N LEU A 73 -5.68 6.68 5.99
CA LEU A 73 -5.19 5.82 4.92
C LEU A 73 -6.37 5.48 4.00
N THR A 74 -6.20 5.70 2.70
CA THR A 74 -7.14 5.36 1.64
C THR A 74 -6.38 4.71 0.50
N GLY A 75 -7.06 4.26 -0.54
CA GLY A 75 -6.42 3.67 -1.70
C GLY A 75 -7.26 2.61 -2.35
N SER A 76 -6.73 2.03 -3.39
CA SER A 76 -7.36 0.95 -4.14
C SER A 76 -6.39 -0.18 -4.44
N ASP A 77 -6.96 -1.35 -4.66
CA ASP A 77 -6.28 -2.56 -5.09
C ASP A 77 -6.74 -2.83 -6.53
N TYR A 78 -5.85 -2.57 -7.47
CA TYR A 78 -6.12 -2.75 -8.90
C TYR A 78 -4.95 -3.51 -9.50
N GLY A 79 -5.08 -4.84 -9.56
CA GLY A 79 -3.96 -5.69 -9.96
C GLY A 79 -2.76 -5.59 -9.00
N LEU A 80 -1.64 -6.13 -9.39
CA LEU A 80 -0.40 -6.11 -8.60
C LEU A 80 0.42 -4.84 -8.90
N ALA A 81 0.45 -4.41 -10.17
CA ALA A 81 1.25 -3.28 -10.65
C ALA A 81 0.74 -1.91 -10.20
N THR A 82 -0.56 -1.78 -9.94
CA THR A 82 -1.22 -0.48 -9.79
C THR A 82 -1.80 -0.24 -8.40
N ASN A 83 -1.30 -0.93 -7.38
CA ASN A 83 -1.67 -0.65 -5.99
C ASN A 83 -1.39 0.80 -5.62
N THR A 84 -2.45 1.54 -5.32
CA THR A 84 -2.38 2.94 -4.92
C THR A 84 -2.74 3.08 -3.45
N TRP A 85 -1.80 3.58 -2.65
CA TRP A 85 -2.04 3.96 -1.27
C TRP A 85 -1.92 5.47 -1.11
N ALA A 86 -2.92 6.07 -0.48
CA ALA A 86 -2.93 7.49 -0.18
C ALA A 86 -2.94 7.70 1.34
N ILE A 87 -2.08 8.58 1.82
CA ILE A 87 -2.10 9.03 3.21
C ILE A 87 -2.46 10.52 3.21
N ARG A 88 -3.56 10.87 3.91
CA ARG A 88 -4.05 12.25 3.98
C ARG A 88 -4.29 12.87 2.59
N GLY A 89 -4.82 12.07 1.65
CA GLY A 89 -5.16 12.49 0.29
C GLY A 89 -3.99 12.59 -0.69
N ILE A 90 -2.77 12.24 -0.27
CA ILE A 90 -1.62 12.21 -1.18
C ILE A 90 -1.30 10.78 -1.58
N SER A 91 -1.38 10.53 -2.87
CA SER A 91 -1.08 9.24 -3.51
C SER A 91 -0.09 9.41 -4.66
N SER A 92 0.37 8.29 -5.18
CA SER A 92 1.09 8.21 -6.45
C SER A 92 0.42 7.15 -7.29
N ASN A 93 -0.02 7.53 -8.47
CA ASN A 93 -0.70 6.67 -9.42
C ASN A 93 0.05 6.74 -10.76
N ASP A 94 1.24 6.13 -10.79
CA ASP A 94 2.10 6.07 -11.97
C ASP A 94 2.26 4.61 -12.40
N TRP A 95 1.71 4.27 -13.55
CA TRP A 95 1.84 2.93 -14.14
C TRP A 95 3.13 2.78 -14.94
N THR A 96 3.71 3.90 -15.40
CA THR A 96 4.88 3.87 -16.29
C THR A 96 6.18 3.64 -15.53
N ILE A 97 6.12 3.57 -14.21
CA ILE A 97 7.26 3.33 -13.31
C ILE A 97 8.37 4.40 -13.42
N GLY A 98 8.12 5.52 -14.08
CA GLY A 98 9.07 6.64 -14.18
C GLY A 98 9.21 7.44 -12.89
N SER A 99 8.15 7.47 -12.07
CA SER A 99 8.15 8.12 -10.76
C SER A 99 8.28 7.13 -9.60
N GLU A 100 8.48 7.65 -8.42
CA GLU A 100 8.53 6.91 -7.16
C GLU A 100 7.31 7.24 -6.29
N PRO A 101 6.93 6.38 -5.31
CA PRO A 101 5.75 6.60 -4.50
C PRO A 101 5.90 7.79 -3.54
N ALA A 102 4.80 8.50 -3.22
CA ALA A 102 4.74 9.50 -2.15
C ALA A 102 4.59 8.84 -0.75
N VAL A 103 4.06 7.62 -0.71
CA VAL A 103 3.96 6.76 0.47
C VAL A 103 5.05 5.70 0.38
N GLY A 104 6.13 5.86 1.13
CA GLY A 104 7.25 4.92 1.13
C GLY A 104 6.90 3.61 1.81
N VAL A 105 7.24 2.47 1.18
CA VAL A 105 7.09 1.14 1.78
C VAL A 105 8.43 0.61 2.26
N PHE A 106 8.44 0.12 3.49
CA PHE A 106 9.64 -0.39 4.15
C PHE A 106 9.39 -1.81 4.65
N TYR A 107 10.33 -2.69 4.39
CA TYR A 107 10.31 -4.06 4.87
C TYR A 107 11.44 -4.27 5.86
N ASP A 108 11.11 -4.48 7.16
CA ASP A 108 12.10 -4.65 8.24
C ASP A 108 13.16 -3.53 8.29
N ASP A 109 12.74 -2.28 8.13
CA ASP A 109 13.53 -1.04 8.05
C ASP A 109 14.20 -0.76 6.68
N ALA A 110 14.23 -1.69 5.72
CA ALA A 110 14.77 -1.47 4.39
C ALA A 110 13.72 -0.87 3.43
N TYR A 111 14.10 0.11 2.63
CA TYR A 111 13.24 0.72 1.62
C TYR A 111 13.03 -0.25 0.44
N VAL A 112 11.78 -0.47 0.03
CA VAL A 112 11.44 -1.42 -1.05
C VAL A 112 11.57 -0.81 -2.45
N GLY A 113 11.46 0.52 -2.58
CA GLY A 113 11.59 1.22 -3.87
C GLY A 113 10.26 1.35 -4.60
N ARG A 114 9.67 0.27 -5.04
CA ARG A 114 8.46 0.23 -5.87
C ARG A 114 7.30 -0.45 -5.17
N ASN A 115 6.10 0.14 -5.25
CA ASN A 115 4.89 -0.43 -4.62
C ASN A 115 4.53 -1.79 -5.23
N ILE A 116 4.79 -1.97 -6.53
CA ILE A 116 4.54 -3.21 -7.25
C ILE A 116 5.21 -4.44 -6.60
N PHE A 117 6.42 -4.29 -6.05
CA PHE A 117 7.14 -5.36 -5.36
C PHE A 117 6.88 -5.42 -3.84
N ALA A 118 6.03 -4.52 -3.30
CA ALA A 118 5.72 -4.49 -1.88
C ALA A 118 4.59 -5.46 -1.49
N SER A 119 3.71 -5.81 -2.42
CA SER A 119 2.48 -6.58 -2.16
C SER A 119 2.71 -8.09 -2.06
N SER A 120 3.67 -8.64 -2.80
CA SER A 120 3.89 -10.08 -2.96
C SER A 120 4.35 -10.81 -1.69
N ASN A 121 4.83 -10.12 -0.67
CA ASN A 121 5.43 -10.74 0.53
C ASN A 121 4.62 -10.54 1.83
N PHE A 122 3.31 -10.35 1.72
CA PHE A 122 2.44 -10.09 2.89
C PHE A 122 2.03 -11.38 3.62
N PHE A 123 2.97 -12.09 4.22
CA PHE A 123 2.71 -13.26 5.05
C PHE A 123 3.69 -13.32 6.23
N ASP A 124 3.27 -13.90 7.36
CA ASP A 124 4.03 -14.02 8.62
C ASP A 124 4.55 -12.65 9.12
N ILE A 125 3.67 -11.65 9.09
CA ILE A 125 3.92 -10.29 9.54
C ILE A 125 3.65 -10.19 11.04
N ASN A 126 4.58 -9.59 11.78
CA ASN A 126 4.45 -9.30 13.21
C ASN A 126 3.55 -8.09 13.46
N ARG A 127 3.72 -7.04 12.67
CA ARG A 127 2.89 -5.83 12.70
C ARG A 127 3.12 -4.96 11.48
N ILE A 128 2.17 -4.08 11.26
CA ILE A 128 2.24 -3.02 10.26
C ILE A 128 2.22 -1.70 11.00
N GLU A 129 3.14 -0.81 10.66
CA GLU A 129 3.21 0.55 11.19
C GLU A 129 2.93 1.53 10.04
N VAL A 130 1.91 2.39 10.18
CA VAL A 130 1.60 3.44 9.22
C VAL A 130 1.89 4.79 9.85
N VAL A 131 2.94 5.44 9.39
CA VAL A 131 3.35 6.77 9.84
C VAL A 131 2.78 7.80 8.88
N LYS A 132 2.02 8.74 9.42
CA LYS A 132 1.24 9.70 8.64
C LYS A 132 1.90 11.07 8.59
N GLY A 133 1.78 11.74 7.43
CA GLY A 133 2.45 13.01 7.15
C GLY A 133 3.94 12.85 6.80
N PRO A 134 4.60 13.94 6.39
CA PRO A 134 5.97 13.93 5.89
C PRO A 134 7.01 13.31 6.85
N GLN A 135 7.84 12.41 6.34
CA GLN A 135 8.83 11.66 7.12
C GLN A 135 10.24 11.71 6.52
N GLY A 136 10.56 12.77 5.78
CA GLY A 136 11.86 12.89 5.09
C GLY A 136 13.07 12.71 5.98
N THR A 137 13.02 13.16 7.23
CA THR A 137 14.15 13.04 8.18
C THR A 137 14.42 11.59 8.61
N LEU A 138 13.38 10.79 8.89
CA LEU A 138 13.54 9.44 9.45
C LEU A 138 13.61 8.36 8.37
N PHE A 139 12.81 8.51 7.32
CA PHE A 139 12.66 7.52 6.27
C PHE A 139 13.39 7.91 4.99
N GLY A 140 13.67 9.19 4.79
CA GLY A 140 14.38 9.71 3.63
C GLY A 140 13.47 10.11 2.50
N ARG A 141 13.90 9.88 1.28
CA ARG A 141 13.15 10.17 0.07
C ARG A 141 11.85 9.36 -0.01
N ASN A 142 10.90 9.85 -0.80
CA ASN A 142 9.67 9.13 -1.12
C ASN A 142 8.81 8.79 0.10
N ALA A 143 8.85 9.69 1.09
CA ALA A 143 8.00 9.68 2.26
C ALA A 143 7.40 11.10 2.47
N SER A 144 6.98 11.75 1.38
CA SER A 144 6.36 13.09 1.40
C SER A 144 4.95 13.05 2.00
N ALA A 145 4.21 11.95 1.82
CA ALA A 145 2.90 11.73 2.42
C ALA A 145 2.95 10.89 3.70
N GLY A 146 3.94 9.99 3.83
CA GLY A 146 4.08 9.09 4.95
C GLY A 146 4.85 7.82 4.62
N ALA A 147 4.78 6.83 5.51
CA ALA A 147 5.46 5.55 5.33
C ALA A 147 4.63 4.38 5.89
N ILE A 148 4.67 3.25 5.19
CA ILE A 148 4.13 1.96 5.62
C ILE A 148 5.32 1.05 5.91
N SER A 149 5.44 0.56 7.16
CA SER A 149 6.49 -0.37 7.55
C SER A 149 5.90 -1.73 7.88
N LEU A 150 6.33 -2.74 7.13
CA LEU A 150 6.00 -4.14 7.34
C LEU A 150 7.11 -4.78 8.19
N ILE A 151 6.77 -5.25 9.38
CA ILE A 151 7.73 -5.88 10.28
C ILE A 151 7.43 -7.38 10.36
N SER A 152 8.36 -8.19 9.89
CA SER A 152 8.21 -9.65 9.87
C SER A 152 8.44 -10.30 11.24
N ASN A 153 7.92 -11.52 11.42
CA ASN A 153 8.19 -12.30 12.60
C ASN A 153 9.65 -12.76 12.66
N LYS A 154 10.29 -12.59 13.81
CA LYS A 154 11.65 -13.09 14.07
C LYS A 154 11.62 -14.55 14.58
N PRO A 155 12.69 -15.33 14.31
CA PRO A 155 12.85 -16.64 14.94
C PRO A 155 12.86 -16.54 16.48
N GLY A 156 11.94 -17.27 17.13
CA GLY A 156 11.73 -17.28 18.57
C GLY A 156 12.55 -18.35 19.32
N ASP A 157 12.50 -18.32 20.66
CA ASP A 157 13.24 -19.24 21.52
C ASP A 157 12.49 -20.56 21.81
N GLU A 158 11.27 -20.71 21.29
CA GLU A 158 10.45 -21.91 21.46
C GLU A 158 10.18 -22.59 20.12
N ASN A 159 10.08 -23.92 20.15
CA ASN A 159 9.69 -24.67 18.95
C ASN A 159 8.19 -24.51 18.74
N GLU A 160 7.81 -24.18 17.51
CA GLU A 160 6.44 -23.99 17.09
C GLU A 160 6.23 -24.60 15.69
N LEU A 161 5.06 -25.19 15.46
CA LEU A 161 4.59 -25.53 14.12
C LEU A 161 3.12 -25.20 14.00
N ARG A 162 2.79 -24.31 13.04
CA ARG A 162 1.41 -23.99 12.65
C ARG A 162 1.16 -24.53 11.23
N LEU A 163 0.03 -25.22 11.07
CA LEU A 163 -0.49 -25.67 9.78
C LEU A 163 -1.88 -25.08 9.61
N GLY A 164 -2.10 -24.34 8.53
CA GLY A 164 -3.37 -23.70 8.21
C GLY A 164 -3.94 -24.17 6.89
N VAL A 165 -5.27 -24.22 6.80
CA VAL A 165 -6.03 -24.37 5.56
C VAL A 165 -7.25 -23.47 5.61
N ALA A 166 -7.50 -22.74 4.52
CA ALA A 166 -8.74 -22.00 4.31
C ALA A 166 -9.38 -22.45 2.99
N LEU A 167 -10.71 -22.54 3.00
CA LEU A 167 -11.51 -22.87 1.81
C LEU A 167 -12.69 -21.90 1.78
N GLY A 168 -12.90 -21.27 0.63
CA GLY A 168 -13.96 -20.27 0.45
C GLY A 168 -14.84 -20.52 -0.75
N ASP A 169 -15.77 -19.61 -0.96
CA ASP A 169 -16.50 -19.48 -2.21
C ASP A 169 -15.55 -19.02 -3.33
N GLU A 170 -16.02 -19.00 -4.56
CA GLU A 170 -15.24 -18.70 -5.76
C GLU A 170 -13.91 -19.48 -5.83
N GLY A 171 -13.93 -20.77 -5.47
CA GLY A 171 -12.76 -21.66 -5.52
C GLY A 171 -11.62 -21.31 -4.56
N GLN A 172 -11.79 -20.34 -3.65
CA GLN A 172 -10.71 -19.92 -2.76
C GLN A 172 -10.11 -21.06 -1.94
N GLN A 173 -8.80 -21.23 -2.03
CA GLN A 173 -8.01 -22.18 -1.27
C GLN A 173 -6.75 -21.48 -0.75
N ARG A 174 -6.40 -21.70 0.52
CA ARG A 174 -5.15 -21.21 1.11
C ARG A 174 -4.56 -22.29 2.01
N TYR A 175 -3.27 -22.51 1.86
CA TYR A 175 -2.48 -23.47 2.65
C TYR A 175 -1.31 -22.74 3.29
N GLU A 176 -1.13 -22.94 4.60
CA GLU A 176 -0.10 -22.25 5.37
C GLU A 176 0.73 -23.24 6.18
N VAL A 177 2.05 -23.00 6.24
CA VAL A 177 2.98 -23.70 7.11
C VAL A 177 3.90 -22.67 7.75
N VAL A 178 3.89 -22.57 9.07
CA VAL A 178 4.85 -21.77 9.82
C VAL A 178 5.54 -22.65 10.86
N GLY A 179 6.86 -22.73 10.78
CA GLY A 179 7.67 -23.48 11.73
C GLY A 179 8.77 -22.63 12.35
N ASN A 180 8.92 -22.70 13.65
CA ASN A 180 10.02 -22.09 14.40
C ASN A 180 10.81 -23.18 15.12
N TRP A 181 12.11 -23.17 14.99
CA TRP A 181 13.01 -24.14 15.60
C TRP A 181 14.09 -23.42 16.41
N ALA A 182 14.00 -23.50 17.73
CA ALA A 182 15.06 -23.10 18.66
C ALA A 182 16.16 -24.19 18.64
N VAL A 183 17.12 -24.05 17.72
CA VAL A 183 18.19 -25.06 17.51
C VAL A 183 19.15 -25.08 18.72
N SER A 184 19.39 -23.93 19.32
CA SER A 184 20.18 -23.76 20.53
C SER A 184 19.72 -22.48 21.27
N GLU A 185 20.26 -22.21 22.45
CA GLU A 185 20.01 -20.96 23.19
C GLU A 185 20.41 -19.69 22.41
N SER A 186 21.31 -19.82 21.42
CA SER A 186 21.84 -18.70 20.65
C SER A 186 21.52 -18.77 19.16
N PHE A 187 20.76 -19.78 18.69
CA PHE A 187 20.45 -19.92 17.26
C PHE A 187 19.06 -20.48 17.05
N ALA A 188 18.25 -19.76 16.30
CA ALA A 188 16.89 -20.14 15.93
C ALA A 188 16.65 -19.95 14.43
N LEU A 189 15.80 -20.80 13.86
CA LEU A 189 15.32 -20.76 12.48
C LEU A 189 13.81 -20.62 12.44
N ARG A 190 13.30 -19.88 11.46
CA ARG A 190 11.87 -19.80 11.15
C ARG A 190 11.65 -19.96 9.65
N LEU A 191 10.67 -20.79 9.29
CA LEU A 191 10.16 -20.95 7.93
C LEU A 191 8.69 -20.62 7.93
N ALA A 192 8.28 -19.77 7.01
CA ALA A 192 6.88 -19.51 6.69
C ALA A 192 6.65 -19.75 5.20
N TYR A 193 5.59 -20.48 4.88
CA TYR A 193 5.13 -20.75 3.51
C TYR A 193 3.62 -20.59 3.44
N GLN A 194 3.16 -19.88 2.43
CA GLN A 194 1.75 -19.76 2.08
C GLN A 194 1.59 -20.02 0.59
N HIS A 195 0.59 -20.81 0.25
CA HIS A 195 0.04 -20.93 -1.09
C HIS A 195 -1.40 -20.50 -1.05
N GLN A 196 -1.82 -19.67 -1.98
CA GLN A 196 -3.18 -19.20 -2.12
C GLN A 196 -3.60 -19.32 -3.58
N GLU A 197 -4.80 -19.84 -3.79
CA GLU A 197 -5.46 -19.94 -5.09
C GLU A 197 -6.88 -19.40 -4.95
N TRP A 198 -7.34 -18.65 -5.94
CA TRP A 198 -8.66 -18.08 -5.97
C TRP A 198 -9.15 -18.00 -7.41
N GLU A 199 -10.34 -18.53 -7.68
CA GLU A 199 -11.08 -18.34 -8.92
C GLU A 199 -11.92 -17.07 -8.75
N GLY A 200 -11.82 -16.10 -9.65
CA GLY A 200 -12.44 -14.77 -9.48
C GLY A 200 -13.96 -14.79 -9.51
N MET A 201 -14.55 -13.67 -9.13
CA MET A 201 -16.01 -13.49 -8.99
C MET A 201 -16.73 -13.19 -10.30
N TRP A 202 -16.01 -12.93 -11.38
CA TRP A 202 -16.57 -12.48 -12.65
C TRP A 202 -16.23 -13.47 -13.76
N GLU A 203 -17.23 -13.79 -14.58
CA GLU A 203 -17.11 -14.71 -15.71
C GLU A 203 -16.77 -13.93 -16.97
N GLU A 204 -15.61 -14.21 -17.59
CA GLU A 204 -15.31 -13.77 -18.95
C GLU A 204 -16.03 -14.67 -19.96
N VAL A 205 -16.92 -14.09 -20.78
CA VAL A 205 -17.87 -14.87 -21.59
C VAL A 205 -17.38 -15.29 -22.96
N ILE A 206 -16.23 -14.76 -23.44
CA ILE A 206 -15.68 -15.09 -24.78
C ILE A 206 -14.76 -16.31 -24.68
N SER A 207 -13.74 -16.26 -23.83
CA SER A 207 -12.85 -17.37 -23.56
C SER A 207 -13.54 -18.45 -22.72
N GLY A 208 -14.45 -18.03 -21.84
CA GLY A 208 -15.06 -18.87 -20.82
C GLY A 208 -14.09 -19.21 -19.71
N ASP A 209 -13.01 -18.44 -19.57
CA ASP A 209 -12.07 -18.53 -18.46
C ASP A 209 -12.57 -17.65 -17.32
N ASP A 210 -12.58 -18.18 -16.10
CA ASP A 210 -12.85 -17.39 -14.91
C ASP A 210 -11.62 -16.55 -14.56
N MET A 211 -11.81 -15.43 -13.87
CA MET A 211 -10.71 -14.70 -13.25
C MET A 211 -10.02 -15.61 -12.23
N TYR A 212 -8.72 -15.46 -12.07
CA TYR A 212 -7.98 -16.22 -11.07
C TYR A 212 -6.84 -15.38 -10.46
N THR A 213 -6.44 -15.79 -9.28
CA THR A 213 -5.18 -15.35 -8.67
C THR A 213 -4.54 -16.57 -8.00
N GLU A 214 -3.27 -16.80 -8.27
CA GLU A 214 -2.44 -17.82 -7.61
C GLU A 214 -1.21 -17.13 -7.01
N SER A 215 -0.88 -17.45 -5.76
CA SER A 215 0.25 -16.84 -5.06
C SER A 215 0.98 -17.85 -4.19
N ASP A 216 2.31 -17.84 -4.30
CA ASP A 216 3.23 -18.59 -3.46
C ASP A 216 4.17 -17.62 -2.73
N VAL A 217 4.20 -17.69 -1.39
CA VAL A 217 5.08 -16.86 -0.56
C VAL A 217 5.92 -17.73 0.36
N VAL A 218 7.23 -17.52 0.35
CA VAL A 218 8.19 -18.22 1.21
C VAL A 218 9.02 -17.20 1.98
N ARG A 219 9.13 -17.40 3.30
CA ARG A 219 10.11 -16.68 4.12
C ARG A 219 10.93 -17.62 4.95
N LEU A 220 12.26 -17.48 4.86
CA LEU A 220 13.22 -18.18 5.71
C LEU A 220 14.02 -17.17 6.52
N SER A 221 14.00 -17.31 7.84
CA SER A 221 14.73 -16.41 8.75
C SER A 221 15.65 -17.22 9.67
N ALA A 222 16.82 -16.63 10.00
CA ALA A 222 17.74 -17.19 10.98
C ALA A 222 18.21 -16.10 11.94
N ARG A 223 18.01 -16.30 13.24
CA ARG A 223 18.56 -15.46 14.30
C ARG A 223 19.75 -16.14 14.94
N TRP A 224 20.85 -15.42 15.04
CA TRP A 224 22.06 -15.89 15.69
C TRP A 224 22.59 -14.85 16.68
N ASP A 225 22.46 -15.16 17.96
CA ASP A 225 23.08 -14.42 19.06
C ASP A 225 24.55 -14.84 19.14
N VAL A 226 25.41 -14.20 18.32
CA VAL A 226 26.84 -14.55 18.16
C VAL A 226 27.59 -14.39 19.48
N THR A 227 27.22 -13.37 20.24
CA THR A 227 27.62 -13.10 21.64
C THR A 227 26.49 -12.42 22.36
N ASP A 228 26.58 -12.29 23.70
CA ASP A 228 25.55 -11.62 24.53
C ASP A 228 25.25 -10.17 24.10
N ASN A 229 26.12 -9.55 23.29
CA ASN A 229 25.98 -8.18 22.82
C ASN A 229 26.01 -8.03 21.29
N PHE A 230 25.91 -9.13 20.53
CA PHE A 230 25.91 -9.10 19.09
C PHE A 230 24.96 -10.12 18.49
N GLU A 231 23.88 -9.62 17.85
CA GLU A 231 22.87 -10.39 17.14
C GLU A 231 23.05 -10.23 15.63
N ALA A 232 22.90 -11.32 14.90
CA ALA A 232 22.76 -11.35 13.44
C ALA A 232 21.40 -11.97 13.09
N LEU A 233 20.59 -11.24 12.32
CA LEU A 233 19.30 -11.68 11.81
C LEU A 233 19.37 -11.70 10.29
N PHE A 234 19.26 -12.88 9.72
CA PHE A 234 19.20 -13.12 8.27
C PHE A 234 17.77 -13.41 7.85
N ARG A 235 17.37 -12.96 6.65
CA ARG A 235 16.09 -13.26 6.00
C ARG A 235 16.28 -13.52 4.53
N PHE A 236 15.48 -14.43 4.01
CA PHE A 236 15.22 -14.64 2.61
C PHE A 236 13.71 -14.61 2.40
N ASN A 237 13.26 -13.85 1.43
CA ASN A 237 11.87 -13.79 1.00
C ASN A 237 11.81 -14.18 -0.46
N TYR A 238 10.74 -14.87 -0.83
CA TYR A 238 10.34 -15.13 -2.21
C TYR A 238 8.84 -15.04 -2.30
N GLY A 239 8.34 -14.33 -3.28
CA GLY A 239 6.93 -14.24 -3.62
C GLY A 239 6.77 -14.38 -5.12
N ASP A 240 5.79 -15.15 -5.55
CA ASP A 240 5.34 -15.28 -6.93
C ASP A 240 3.82 -15.19 -6.93
N THR A 241 3.27 -14.24 -7.67
CA THR A 241 1.82 -14.05 -7.78
C THR A 241 1.48 -13.88 -9.24
N GLU A 242 0.57 -14.73 -9.71
CA GLU A 242 0.00 -14.67 -11.05
C GLU A 242 -1.50 -14.38 -10.95
N THR A 243 -2.00 -13.45 -11.76
CA THR A 243 -3.41 -13.10 -11.81
C THR A 243 -3.82 -12.67 -13.23
N ASN A 244 -5.06 -12.92 -13.58
CA ASN A 244 -5.70 -12.29 -14.74
C ASN A 244 -6.76 -11.26 -14.33
N TYR A 245 -6.78 -10.89 -13.06
CA TYR A 245 -7.67 -9.89 -12.46
C TYR A 245 -7.06 -8.49 -12.63
N THR A 246 -6.99 -8.00 -13.87
CA THR A 246 -6.35 -6.72 -14.19
C THR A 246 -7.25 -5.85 -15.08
N SER A 247 -8.52 -6.19 -15.28
CA SER A 247 -9.34 -5.50 -16.26
C SER A 247 -9.99 -4.24 -15.75
N ALA A 248 -9.59 -3.13 -16.30
CA ALA A 248 -10.52 -2.04 -16.53
C ALA A 248 -11.59 -2.49 -17.55
N TYR A 249 -12.81 -2.16 -17.31
CA TYR A 249 -13.93 -2.64 -18.05
C TYR A 249 -14.76 -1.43 -18.52
N SER A 250 -15.04 -1.38 -19.82
CA SER A 250 -15.85 -0.30 -20.35
C SER A 250 -17.34 -0.53 -20.11
N THR A 251 -17.96 0.32 -19.28
CA THR A 251 -19.41 0.29 -19.06
C THR A 251 -20.22 0.59 -20.34
N ALA A 252 -19.61 1.30 -21.29
CA ALA A 252 -20.24 1.67 -22.55
C ALA A 252 -20.29 0.52 -23.56
N PHE A 253 -19.31 -0.39 -23.51
CA PHE A 253 -19.09 -1.41 -24.54
C PHE A 253 -19.22 -2.85 -24.04
N ASN A 254 -19.61 -3.06 -22.77
CA ASN A 254 -19.86 -4.41 -22.27
C ASN A 254 -21.05 -5.08 -22.98
N LEU A 255 -20.73 -5.95 -23.92
CA LEU A 255 -21.74 -6.70 -24.67
C LEU A 255 -22.31 -7.89 -23.87
N ALA A 256 -21.62 -8.32 -22.80
CA ALA A 256 -22.09 -9.41 -21.95
C ALA A 256 -23.28 -8.96 -21.09
N ASP A 257 -23.25 -7.72 -20.57
CA ASP A 257 -24.32 -7.17 -19.73
C ASP A 257 -24.50 -5.66 -19.98
N PRO A 258 -25.08 -5.29 -21.15
CA PRO A 258 -25.13 -3.92 -21.62
C PRO A 258 -25.94 -3.02 -20.68
N GLY A 259 -25.31 -1.94 -20.17
CA GLY A 259 -25.94 -0.89 -19.39
C GLY A 259 -26.03 -1.17 -17.89
N GLU A 260 -25.45 -2.27 -17.40
CA GLU A 260 -25.21 -2.47 -15.98
C GLU A 260 -23.88 -1.84 -15.57
N GLU A 261 -23.86 -1.09 -14.51
CA GLU A 261 -22.64 -0.43 -13.99
C GLU A 261 -21.75 -1.42 -13.24
N TYR A 262 -22.36 -2.42 -12.57
CA TYR A 262 -21.66 -3.46 -11.81
C TYR A 262 -22.14 -4.86 -12.27
N PRO A 263 -21.78 -5.31 -13.48
CA PRO A 263 -22.25 -6.59 -14.00
C PRO A 263 -21.55 -7.77 -13.33
N ASP A 264 -22.18 -8.94 -13.41
CA ASP A 264 -21.57 -10.22 -13.00
C ASP A 264 -20.67 -10.82 -14.09
N LYS A 265 -20.77 -10.32 -15.31
CA LYS A 265 -20.08 -10.84 -16.49
C LYS A 265 -19.48 -9.73 -17.31
N PHE A 266 -18.33 -10.02 -17.89
CA PHE A 266 -17.67 -9.13 -18.82
C PHE A 266 -17.21 -9.89 -20.08
N ALA A 267 -16.82 -9.16 -21.10
CA ALA A 267 -16.35 -9.71 -22.34
C ALA A 267 -15.16 -8.89 -22.84
N ILE A 268 -14.00 -9.52 -22.96
CA ILE A 268 -12.78 -8.95 -23.50
C ILE A 268 -12.32 -9.79 -24.69
N ASN A 269 -11.62 -9.17 -25.62
CA ASN A 269 -11.13 -9.88 -26.82
C ASN A 269 -9.67 -10.29 -26.69
N LYS A 270 -8.94 -9.79 -25.68
CA LYS A 270 -7.57 -10.17 -25.34
C LYS A 270 -7.50 -10.71 -23.91
N PRO A 271 -6.63 -11.69 -23.67
CA PRO A 271 -6.43 -12.18 -22.31
C PRO A 271 -5.72 -11.13 -21.45
N ASN A 272 -6.19 -10.95 -20.22
CA ASN A 272 -5.45 -10.23 -19.21
C ASN A 272 -4.51 -11.17 -18.50
N PHE A 273 -3.37 -10.66 -18.09
CA PHE A 273 -2.35 -11.41 -17.39
C PHE A 273 -1.47 -10.45 -16.59
N GLU A 274 -1.16 -10.81 -15.37
CA GLU A 274 -0.13 -10.18 -14.60
C GLU A 274 0.60 -11.22 -13.77
N GLN A 275 1.94 -11.20 -13.83
CA GLN A 275 2.80 -11.99 -12.95
C GLN A 275 3.78 -11.06 -12.25
N ASN A 276 3.92 -11.24 -10.94
CA ASN A 276 4.88 -10.52 -10.13
C ASN A 276 5.72 -11.51 -9.33
N GLU A 277 7.01 -11.57 -9.62
CA GLU A 277 7.99 -12.37 -8.90
C GLU A 277 8.93 -11.44 -8.13
N ASP A 278 9.12 -11.69 -6.83
CA ASP A 278 10.00 -10.91 -5.96
C ASP A 278 10.85 -11.83 -5.10
N GLU A 279 12.16 -11.62 -5.08
CA GLU A 279 13.07 -12.28 -4.16
C GLU A 279 13.95 -11.27 -3.42
N GLY A 280 14.21 -11.54 -2.13
CA GLY A 280 14.97 -10.60 -1.29
C GLY A 280 15.83 -11.30 -0.24
N PHE A 281 17.00 -10.72 0.02
CA PHE A 281 17.94 -11.14 1.07
C PHE A 281 18.19 -9.97 2.01
N GLY A 282 17.73 -10.11 3.26
CA GLY A 282 17.96 -9.14 4.33
C GLY A 282 18.98 -9.65 5.35
N LEU A 283 19.89 -8.77 5.78
CA LEU A 283 20.79 -9.01 6.90
C LEU A 283 20.79 -7.80 7.85
N ARG A 284 20.35 -8.03 9.08
CA ARG A 284 20.43 -7.06 10.16
C ARG A 284 21.46 -7.51 11.18
N LEU A 285 22.44 -6.65 11.46
CA LEU A 285 23.43 -6.83 12.51
C LEU A 285 23.17 -5.80 13.59
N THR A 286 23.02 -6.23 14.84
CA THR A 286 22.85 -5.36 16.00
C THR A 286 23.98 -5.61 16.98
N TRP A 287 24.76 -4.58 17.26
CA TRP A 287 25.90 -4.68 18.13
C TRP A 287 25.84 -3.62 19.26
N ASP A 288 25.64 -4.09 20.48
CA ASP A 288 25.77 -3.26 21.67
C ASP A 288 27.27 -3.10 21.97
N LEU A 289 27.85 -1.98 21.49
CA LEU A 289 29.28 -1.67 21.66
C LEU A 289 29.65 -1.52 23.15
N ASN A 290 28.70 -1.01 23.93
CA ASN A 290 28.71 -0.92 25.40
C ASN A 290 27.28 -0.57 25.87
N ASP A 291 27.08 -0.43 27.19
CA ASP A 291 25.77 -0.14 27.82
C ASP A 291 25.09 1.15 27.29
N ALA A 292 25.79 2.02 26.59
CA ALA A 292 25.30 3.32 26.14
C ALA A 292 25.26 3.49 24.62
N LEU A 293 25.84 2.57 23.85
CA LEU A 293 26.00 2.70 22.40
C LEU A 293 25.64 1.40 21.69
N THR A 294 24.71 1.49 20.74
CA THR A 294 24.32 0.40 19.85
C THR A 294 24.60 0.79 18.38
N LEU A 295 25.25 -0.08 17.65
CA LEU A 295 25.46 0.02 16.20
C LEU A 295 24.54 -0.99 15.51
N VAL A 296 23.75 -0.53 14.52
CA VAL A 296 22.94 -1.36 13.66
C VAL A 296 23.44 -1.23 12.22
N SER A 297 23.55 -2.38 11.53
CA SER A 297 23.76 -2.43 10.09
C SER A 297 22.60 -3.16 9.47
N ILE A 298 22.01 -2.60 8.40
CA ILE A 298 20.91 -3.20 7.63
C ILE A 298 21.37 -3.26 6.19
N THR A 299 21.39 -4.48 5.64
CA THR A 299 21.65 -4.74 4.22
C THR A 299 20.43 -5.46 3.66
N ASP A 300 19.91 -4.99 2.54
CA ASP A 300 18.84 -5.65 1.82
C ASP A 300 19.17 -5.64 0.32
N VAL A 301 19.00 -6.78 -0.33
CA VAL A 301 19.21 -6.95 -1.78
C VAL A 301 17.97 -7.63 -2.31
N ARG A 302 17.34 -7.03 -3.33
CA ARG A 302 16.12 -7.54 -3.94
C ARG A 302 16.24 -7.56 -5.44
N SER A 303 15.54 -8.51 -6.03
CA SER A 303 15.23 -8.58 -7.45
C SER A 303 13.74 -8.78 -7.61
N GLY A 304 13.11 -8.01 -8.47
CA GLY A 304 11.69 -8.13 -8.78
C GLY A 304 11.46 -8.08 -10.27
N ASP A 305 10.61 -8.97 -10.75
CA ASP A 305 10.13 -9.02 -12.13
C ASP A 305 8.61 -8.88 -12.14
N ASN A 306 8.09 -8.01 -13.01
CA ASN A 306 6.67 -7.89 -13.27
C ASN A 306 6.41 -7.93 -14.75
N ASP A 307 5.52 -8.81 -15.16
CA ASP A 307 4.97 -8.88 -16.50
C ASP A 307 3.45 -8.64 -16.43
N TYR A 308 2.98 -7.62 -17.12
CA TYR A 308 1.59 -7.20 -17.12
C TYR A 308 1.09 -7.06 -18.55
N PHE A 309 -0.12 -7.52 -18.81
CA PHE A 309 -0.81 -7.37 -20.09
C PHE A 309 -2.31 -7.21 -19.86
N GLU A 310 -2.89 -6.17 -20.44
CA GLU A 310 -4.30 -5.82 -20.25
C GLU A 310 -4.97 -5.41 -21.58
N ASP A 311 -6.23 -5.83 -21.71
CA ASP A 311 -7.17 -5.30 -22.68
C ASP A 311 -7.78 -3.99 -22.13
N VAL A 312 -7.13 -2.87 -22.43
CA VAL A 312 -7.49 -1.56 -21.84
C VAL A 312 -8.83 -1.03 -22.35
N ASP A 313 -9.29 -1.42 -23.54
CA ASP A 313 -10.61 -1.00 -23.99
C ASP A 313 -11.76 -1.80 -23.34
N GLY A 314 -11.46 -2.92 -22.71
CA GLY A 314 -12.39 -3.75 -21.93
C GLY A 314 -13.62 -4.21 -22.73
N SER A 315 -13.47 -4.47 -24.03
CA SER A 315 -14.56 -4.80 -24.93
C SER A 315 -14.38 -6.11 -25.69
N ALA A 316 -15.50 -6.71 -26.09
CA ALA A 316 -15.57 -7.97 -26.85
C ALA A 316 -15.32 -7.79 -28.35
N ASP A 317 -15.53 -6.62 -28.84
CA ASP A 317 -15.38 -6.28 -30.26
C ASP A 317 -14.30 -5.20 -30.37
N ASP A 318 -13.52 -5.29 -31.45
CA ASP A 318 -12.71 -4.14 -31.86
C ASP A 318 -13.60 -2.89 -31.78
N LEU A 319 -13.31 -1.91 -30.93
CA LEU A 319 -14.14 -0.73 -30.68
C LEU A 319 -14.66 -0.14 -31.98
N ALA A 320 -15.97 -0.25 -32.22
CA ALA A 320 -16.61 0.51 -33.26
C ALA A 320 -16.60 1.97 -32.84
N ILE A 321 -15.64 2.76 -33.36
CA ILE A 321 -15.63 4.19 -33.15
C ILE A 321 -16.98 4.73 -33.61
N ASP A 322 -17.69 5.42 -32.71
CA ASP A 322 -19.03 5.95 -32.93
C ASP A 322 -19.06 6.71 -34.24
N GLU A 323 -19.99 6.32 -35.16
CA GLU A 323 -20.20 7.00 -36.44
C GLU A 323 -20.33 8.54 -36.31
N ALA A 324 -20.63 9.03 -35.08
CA ALA A 324 -20.78 10.44 -34.76
C ALA A 324 -19.43 11.20 -34.71
N LEU A 325 -18.32 10.54 -34.39
CA LEU A 325 -17.00 11.21 -34.36
C LEU A 325 -16.39 11.42 -35.76
N PHE A 326 -16.77 10.60 -36.76
CA PHE A 326 -16.18 10.66 -38.10
C PHE A 326 -17.19 10.77 -39.25
N GLU A 327 -18.44 11.20 -39.07
CA GLU A 327 -19.46 11.48 -40.11
C GLU A 327 -19.19 10.83 -41.48
N THR A 328 -18.88 9.53 -41.50
CA THR A 328 -18.75 8.81 -42.77
C THR A 328 -20.06 8.08 -43.08
N PRO A 329 -20.83 8.50 -44.10
CA PRO A 329 -22.07 7.85 -44.45
C PRO A 329 -21.81 6.42 -44.96
N GLY A 330 -22.15 5.41 -44.14
CA GLY A 330 -22.42 4.05 -44.61
C GLY A 330 -21.24 3.09 -44.71
N GLY A 331 -20.23 3.17 -43.83
CA GLY A 331 -19.16 2.19 -43.77
C GLY A 331 -19.07 1.56 -42.35
N ALA A 332 -18.90 0.26 -42.28
CA ALA A 332 -18.47 -0.39 -41.06
C ALA A 332 -17.12 0.21 -40.63
N VAL A 333 -17.11 0.83 -39.49
CA VAL A 333 -15.89 1.37 -38.89
C VAL A 333 -15.20 0.17 -38.23
N GLY A 334 -13.96 -0.10 -38.56
CA GLY A 334 -13.16 -1.11 -37.88
C GLY A 334 -12.89 -0.67 -36.47
N GLY A 335 -12.74 -1.62 -35.57
CA GLY A 335 -12.58 -1.37 -34.16
C GLY A 335 -11.18 -0.90 -33.75
N LEU A 336 -11.10 -0.24 -32.62
CA LEU A 336 -9.87 -0.07 -31.85
C LEU A 336 -9.68 -1.35 -31.02
N ASP A 337 -8.50 -1.88 -31.06
CA ASP A 337 -8.03 -2.95 -30.19
C ASP A 337 -6.82 -2.39 -29.44
N VAL A 338 -6.92 -2.23 -28.12
CA VAL A 338 -5.94 -1.50 -27.32
C VAL A 338 -5.41 -2.38 -26.17
N PRO A 339 -4.66 -3.44 -26.49
CA PRO A 339 -3.92 -4.11 -25.44
C PRO A 339 -2.69 -3.29 -25.07
N VAL A 340 -2.45 -3.18 -23.77
CA VAL A 340 -1.24 -2.59 -23.17
C VAL A 340 -0.52 -3.65 -22.37
N GLY A 341 0.78 -3.73 -22.54
CA GLY A 341 1.64 -4.60 -21.73
C GLY A 341 2.79 -3.83 -21.12
N LEU A 342 3.14 -4.15 -19.89
CA LEU A 342 4.28 -3.60 -19.17
C LEU A 342 5.11 -4.75 -18.62
N GLY A 343 6.38 -4.83 -19.00
CA GLY A 343 7.39 -5.62 -18.33
C GLY A 343 8.28 -4.70 -17.49
N ALA A 344 8.59 -5.08 -16.27
CA ALA A 344 9.49 -4.33 -15.41
C ALA A 344 10.37 -5.27 -14.60
N THR A 345 11.68 -5.04 -14.64
CA THR A 345 12.66 -5.71 -13.79
C THR A 345 13.37 -4.68 -12.94
N ALA A 346 13.48 -4.88 -11.64
CA ALA A 346 14.17 -3.99 -10.74
C ALA A 346 15.10 -4.75 -9.79
N ASP A 347 16.40 -4.48 -9.89
CA ASP A 347 17.42 -4.95 -8.96
C ASP A 347 17.79 -3.84 -7.99
N THR A 348 17.66 -4.09 -6.68
CA THR A 348 17.88 -3.06 -5.66
C THR A 348 18.88 -3.49 -4.60
N VAL A 349 19.65 -2.54 -4.10
CA VAL A 349 20.51 -2.72 -2.93
C VAL A 349 20.26 -1.57 -1.95
N TYR A 350 19.89 -1.89 -0.73
CA TYR A 350 19.81 -0.95 0.39
C TYR A 350 20.85 -1.27 1.44
N GLN A 351 21.57 -0.24 1.92
CA GLN A 351 22.52 -0.34 3.03
C GLN A 351 22.33 0.82 4.00
N GLU A 352 22.14 0.52 5.28
CA GLU A 352 22.11 1.52 6.34
C GLU A 352 23.09 1.16 7.46
N PHE A 353 23.81 2.16 7.98
CA PHE A 353 24.52 2.07 9.25
C PHE A 353 23.98 3.13 10.20
N ARG A 354 23.54 2.71 11.38
CA ARG A 354 22.93 3.57 12.39
C ARG A 354 23.62 3.36 13.73
N LEU A 355 24.13 4.44 14.29
CA LEU A 355 24.69 4.48 15.64
C LEU A 355 23.72 5.23 16.56
N SER A 356 23.31 4.60 17.63
CA SER A 356 22.42 5.20 18.62
C SER A 356 23.06 5.19 20.00
N GLY A 357 22.67 6.16 20.84
CA GLY A 357 23.17 6.26 22.20
C GLY A 357 22.36 7.23 23.03
N GLY A 358 22.77 7.36 24.31
CA GLY A 358 22.13 8.35 25.15
C GLY A 358 22.23 8.10 26.64
N SER A 359 21.45 8.90 27.36
CA SER A 359 21.23 8.86 28.80
C SER A 359 19.75 9.11 29.07
N ASP A 360 19.32 9.05 30.33
CA ASP A 360 17.93 9.30 30.73
C ASP A 360 17.41 10.69 30.27
N THR A 361 18.28 11.67 30.09
CA THR A 361 17.89 13.04 29.73
C THR A 361 18.19 13.43 28.29
N PHE A 362 19.02 12.65 27.59
CA PHE A 362 19.40 12.96 26.21
C PHE A 362 19.66 11.67 25.44
N THR A 363 18.86 11.39 24.43
CA THR A 363 19.03 10.25 23.54
C THR A 363 19.20 10.74 22.11
N TRP A 364 19.98 10.01 21.32
CA TRP A 364 20.27 10.39 19.95
C TRP A 364 20.53 9.17 19.08
N PHE A 365 20.38 9.34 17.79
CA PHE A 365 20.93 8.44 16.78
C PHE A 365 21.43 9.26 15.58
N THR A 366 22.34 8.67 14.84
CA THR A 366 22.80 9.17 13.56
C THR A 366 23.08 8.01 12.64
N GLY A 367 22.95 8.22 11.35
CA GLY A 367 23.17 7.17 10.38
C GLY A 367 23.53 7.69 9.00
N VAL A 368 23.92 6.72 8.18
CA VAL A 368 24.15 6.89 6.74
C VAL A 368 23.38 5.80 6.03
N SER A 369 22.77 6.14 4.90
CA SER A 369 22.05 5.19 4.04
C SER A 369 22.54 5.32 2.60
N TYR A 370 22.51 4.20 1.89
CA TYR A 370 22.75 4.09 0.47
C TYR A 370 21.67 3.21 -0.14
N TYR A 371 21.16 3.61 -1.29
CA TYR A 371 20.24 2.83 -2.10
C TYR A 371 20.65 2.92 -3.56
N THR A 372 20.56 1.82 -4.27
CA THR A 372 20.66 1.78 -5.72
C THR A 372 19.57 0.90 -6.29
N GLU A 373 19.12 1.25 -7.48
CA GLU A 373 18.15 0.52 -8.27
C GLU A 373 18.60 0.54 -9.72
N ASP A 374 18.69 -0.65 -10.30
CA ASP A 374 18.83 -0.89 -11.73
C ASP A 374 17.46 -1.34 -12.21
N LEU A 375 16.82 -0.51 -13.07
CA LEU A 375 15.45 -0.67 -13.52
C LEU A 375 15.42 -0.80 -15.03
N GLU A 376 14.85 -1.89 -15.53
CA GLU A 376 14.53 -2.07 -16.94
C GLU A 376 13.00 -2.13 -17.09
N THR A 377 12.46 -1.40 -18.06
CA THR A 377 11.03 -1.46 -18.37
C THR A 377 10.80 -1.59 -19.85
N THR A 378 9.75 -2.32 -20.22
CA THR A 378 9.26 -2.41 -21.58
C THR A 378 7.76 -2.19 -21.58
N LEU A 379 7.32 -1.12 -22.22
CA LEU A 379 5.91 -0.84 -22.45
C LEU A 379 5.58 -1.25 -23.88
N TRP A 380 4.57 -2.10 -24.06
CA TRP A 380 4.02 -2.48 -25.36
C TRP A 380 2.63 -1.89 -25.50
N GLU A 381 2.40 -1.18 -26.59
CA GLU A 381 1.08 -0.76 -27.01
C GLU A 381 0.85 -1.29 -28.42
N VAL A 382 -0.20 -2.06 -28.64
CA VAL A 382 -0.44 -2.76 -29.90
C VAL A 382 -1.69 -2.22 -30.59
N ASP A 383 -1.49 -1.81 -31.86
CA ASP A 383 -2.47 -1.52 -32.89
C ASP A 383 -3.63 -0.56 -32.60
N TYR A 384 -3.38 0.68 -32.89
CA TYR A 384 -4.42 1.69 -33.06
C TYR A 384 -4.87 1.79 -34.51
N PHE A 385 -6.18 1.81 -34.80
CA PHE A 385 -6.76 2.28 -36.08
C PHE A 385 -6.56 1.43 -37.34
N ALA A 386 -6.71 0.13 -37.27
CA ALA A 386 -6.30 -0.67 -38.46
C ALA A 386 -7.27 -0.74 -39.62
N THR A 387 -8.57 -0.82 -39.43
CA THR A 387 -9.44 -1.32 -40.51
C THR A 387 -10.33 -0.29 -41.18
N ALA A 388 -10.72 0.77 -40.50
CA ALA A 388 -11.66 1.77 -41.04
C ALA A 388 -11.09 2.62 -42.17
N LEU A 389 -9.79 2.88 -42.15
CA LEU A 389 -9.12 3.73 -43.15
C LEU A 389 -8.31 2.93 -44.17
N GLY A 390 -8.27 1.61 -44.04
CA GLY A 390 -7.61 0.72 -45.03
C GLY A 390 -6.09 0.69 -44.92
N PHE A 391 -5.52 1.09 -43.77
CA PHE A 391 -4.11 0.92 -43.46
C PHE A 391 -3.95 0.40 -42.04
N SER A 392 -2.97 -0.44 -41.84
CA SER A 392 -2.55 -0.93 -40.52
C SER A 392 -1.71 0.13 -39.86
N VAL A 393 -1.97 0.41 -38.59
CA VAL A 393 -1.09 1.23 -37.78
C VAL A 393 -0.40 0.23 -36.82
N GLY A 394 0.91 0.14 -36.90
CA GLY A 394 1.69 -0.80 -36.08
C GLY A 394 1.74 -0.39 -34.64
N GLY A 395 2.07 -1.34 -33.76
CA GLY A 395 2.31 -1.12 -32.36
C GLY A 395 3.59 -0.34 -32.08
N GLN A 396 3.69 0.20 -30.88
CA GLN A 396 4.94 0.75 -30.39
C GLN A 396 5.45 -0.07 -29.20
N GLN A 397 6.76 -0.09 -29.06
CA GLN A 397 7.44 -0.64 -27.90
C GLN A 397 8.37 0.44 -27.35
N ILE A 398 8.22 0.75 -26.08
CA ILE A 398 9.09 1.72 -25.39
C ILE A 398 9.92 0.92 -24.41
N GLU A 399 11.23 0.89 -24.64
CA GLU A 399 12.21 0.27 -23.76
C GLU A 399 12.88 1.38 -22.95
N SER A 400 12.86 1.28 -21.62
CA SER A 400 13.56 2.25 -20.77
C SER A 400 14.46 1.53 -19.78
N GLU A 401 15.64 2.10 -19.58
CA GLU A 401 16.64 1.67 -18.58
C GLU A 401 16.93 2.85 -17.65
N ALA A 402 16.99 2.58 -16.34
CA ALA A 402 17.31 3.59 -15.35
C ALA A 402 18.24 3.07 -14.27
N ASP A 403 19.35 3.80 -14.06
CA ASP A 403 20.23 3.64 -12.91
C ASP A 403 19.90 4.74 -11.89
N ASN A 404 19.40 4.36 -10.72
CA ASN A 404 19.05 5.27 -9.64
C ASN A 404 20.02 5.06 -8.45
N GLU A 405 20.63 6.13 -7.97
CA GLU A 405 21.46 6.12 -6.76
C GLU A 405 20.98 7.14 -5.73
N SER A 406 20.95 6.77 -4.45
CA SER A 406 20.58 7.67 -3.35
C SER A 406 21.49 7.52 -2.15
N TYR A 407 21.89 8.65 -1.59
CA TYR A 407 22.71 8.75 -0.39
C TYR A 407 22.00 9.59 0.66
N GLY A 408 22.05 9.16 1.93
CA GLY A 408 21.49 9.91 3.05
C GLY A 408 22.45 9.97 4.22
N ILE A 409 22.54 11.17 4.84
CA ILE A 409 23.19 11.35 6.13
C ILE A 409 22.19 12.02 7.06
N TYR A 410 21.91 11.41 8.20
CA TYR A 410 20.85 11.88 9.07
C TYR A 410 21.22 11.76 10.56
N GLY A 411 20.52 12.51 11.38
CA GLY A 411 20.59 12.39 12.82
C GLY A 411 19.37 12.98 13.49
N ASP A 412 19.05 12.46 14.66
CA ASP A 412 17.93 12.86 15.48
C ASP A 412 18.29 12.81 16.96
N ALA A 413 17.81 13.75 17.74
CA ALA A 413 18.08 13.82 19.16
C ALA A 413 16.82 14.23 19.94
N THR A 414 16.61 13.55 21.08
CA THR A 414 15.58 13.85 22.05
C THR A 414 16.23 14.37 23.32
N TRP A 415 15.81 15.57 23.76
CA TRP A 415 16.28 16.21 24.98
C TRP A 415 15.11 16.36 25.96
N MET A 416 15.18 15.69 27.09
CA MET A 416 14.27 15.88 28.23
C MET A 416 14.64 17.18 28.94
N VAL A 417 13.95 18.29 28.60
CA VAL A 417 14.15 19.61 29.20
C VAL A 417 13.72 19.63 30.67
N THR A 418 12.67 18.88 30.95
CA THR A 418 12.13 18.58 32.29
C THR A 418 11.62 17.14 32.30
N ASP A 419 11.21 16.63 33.46
CA ASP A 419 10.58 15.30 33.55
C ASP A 419 9.29 15.16 32.75
N LYS A 420 8.73 16.26 32.22
CA LYS A 420 7.46 16.30 31.46
C LYS A 420 7.59 16.90 30.05
N LEU A 421 8.68 17.58 29.76
CA LEU A 421 8.89 18.26 28.47
C LEU A 421 10.11 17.70 27.76
N ALA A 422 9.87 17.09 26.61
CA ALA A 422 10.90 16.70 25.67
C ALA A 422 10.89 17.61 24.42
N LEU A 423 12.06 17.93 23.94
CA LEU A 423 12.25 18.53 22.61
C LEU A 423 13.01 17.54 21.73
N ILE A 424 12.51 17.34 20.52
CA ILE A 424 13.08 16.40 19.56
C ILE A 424 13.45 17.22 18.32
N GLY A 425 14.66 17.02 17.80
CA GLY A 425 15.11 17.65 16.58
C GLY A 425 15.87 16.68 15.71
N GLY A 426 15.52 16.63 14.44
CA GLY A 426 16.13 15.79 13.43
C GLY A 426 16.51 16.58 12.19
N LEU A 427 17.54 16.11 11.50
CA LEU A 427 18.00 16.65 10.24
C LEU A 427 18.53 15.52 9.36
N ARG A 428 18.22 15.60 8.06
CA ARG A 428 18.76 14.71 7.03
C ARG A 428 19.15 15.51 5.81
N TRP A 429 20.30 15.19 5.25
CA TRP A 429 20.67 15.54 3.89
C TRP A 429 20.55 14.28 3.03
N SER A 430 19.89 14.42 1.89
CA SER A 430 19.75 13.37 0.88
C SER A 430 20.27 13.88 -0.45
N TYR A 431 20.86 12.99 -1.24
CA TYR A 431 21.30 13.22 -2.60
C TYR A 431 20.82 12.08 -3.46
N ASP A 432 20.14 12.39 -4.55
CA ASP A 432 19.58 11.43 -5.50
C ASP A 432 20.14 11.74 -6.89
N GLU A 433 20.56 10.71 -7.61
CA GLU A 433 21.02 10.78 -9.00
C GLU A 433 20.24 9.76 -9.80
N LYS A 434 19.72 10.15 -10.98
CA LYS A 434 19.04 9.28 -11.93
C LYS A 434 19.65 9.43 -13.31
N ASP A 435 20.03 8.29 -13.90
CA ASP A 435 20.46 8.16 -15.28
C ASP A 435 19.36 7.38 -16.02
N TRP A 436 18.76 7.99 -17.04
CA TRP A 436 17.59 7.45 -17.72
C TRP A 436 17.80 7.40 -19.22
N CYS A 437 17.54 6.25 -19.83
CA CYS A 437 17.57 6.05 -21.27
C CYS A 437 16.22 5.48 -21.74
N THR A 438 15.67 6.02 -22.81
CA THR A 438 14.45 5.49 -23.45
C THR A 438 14.68 5.30 -24.94
N ASN A 439 14.16 4.21 -25.49
CA ASN A 439 14.21 3.85 -26.89
C ASN A 439 12.82 3.46 -27.38
N THR A 440 12.22 4.25 -28.26
CA THR A 440 10.90 3.96 -28.82
C THR A 440 11.03 3.30 -30.20
N LEU A 441 10.60 2.05 -30.26
CA LEU A 441 10.55 1.23 -31.46
C LEU A 441 9.13 1.28 -32.04
N VAL A 442 8.98 1.67 -33.28
CA VAL A 442 7.67 1.80 -33.97
C VAL A 442 7.71 1.02 -35.25
N ASP A 443 6.71 0.15 -35.46
CA ASP A 443 6.60 -0.60 -36.74
C ASP A 443 5.94 0.21 -37.85
N ASP A 444 5.15 1.27 -37.53
CA ASP A 444 4.47 2.15 -38.53
C ASP A 444 4.14 3.56 -37.98
N PHE A 445 3.37 4.34 -38.68
CA PHE A 445 3.22 5.80 -38.74
C PHE A 445 2.74 6.52 -37.48
N TYR A 446 2.36 5.84 -36.37
CA TYR A 446 1.83 6.48 -35.16
C TYR A 446 2.62 6.08 -33.91
N SER A 447 3.11 7.05 -33.15
CA SER A 447 3.70 6.82 -31.85
C SER A 447 3.37 7.95 -30.88
N MET A 448 3.16 7.64 -29.62
CA MET A 448 3.20 8.64 -28.55
C MET A 448 4.62 9.21 -28.46
N GLY A 449 4.79 10.48 -28.82
CA GLY A 449 6.07 11.16 -28.81
C GLY A 449 7.00 10.94 -30.00
N GLY A 450 6.76 9.97 -30.90
CA GLY A 450 7.56 9.67 -32.09
C GLY A 450 8.63 8.57 -31.89
N PRO A 451 9.11 7.92 -33.00
CA PRO A 451 10.21 6.97 -32.93
C PRO A 451 11.51 7.66 -32.53
N THR A 452 12.44 6.91 -31.92
CA THR A 452 13.80 7.38 -31.66
C THR A 452 14.80 6.82 -32.68
N ASP A 453 15.92 7.50 -32.97
CA ASP A 453 17.06 6.97 -33.72
C ASP A 453 18.09 6.35 -32.75
N GLY A 454 17.64 5.33 -32.00
CA GLY A 454 18.36 4.70 -30.90
C GLY A 454 18.02 5.34 -29.54
N PRO A 455 18.63 4.87 -28.43
CA PRO A 455 18.30 5.37 -27.11
C PRO A 455 18.52 6.86 -26.93
N VAL A 456 17.54 7.55 -26.35
CA VAL A 456 17.61 8.94 -25.91
C VAL A 456 17.81 8.93 -24.40
N CYS A 457 18.93 9.49 -23.95
CA CYS A 457 19.32 9.45 -22.55
C CYS A 457 19.45 10.85 -21.96
N ASP A 458 19.13 10.97 -20.68
CA ASP A 458 19.42 12.15 -19.87
C ASP A 458 19.76 11.75 -18.44
N LYS A 459 20.38 12.67 -17.70
CA LYS A 459 20.83 12.45 -16.35
C LYS A 459 20.62 13.70 -15.50
N GLU A 460 19.96 13.53 -14.36
CA GLU A 460 19.72 14.61 -13.41
C GLU A 460 20.10 14.20 -11.99
N ASP A 461 20.43 15.18 -11.17
CA ASP A 461 20.72 15.01 -9.76
C ASP A 461 20.03 16.08 -8.91
N TRP A 462 19.61 15.68 -7.71
CA TRP A 462 18.96 16.55 -6.74
C TRP A 462 19.53 16.33 -5.35
N ASP A 463 19.56 17.40 -4.56
CA ASP A 463 19.87 17.30 -3.14
C ASP A 463 18.83 18.04 -2.30
N GLU A 464 18.40 17.40 -1.19
CA GLU A 464 17.42 17.98 -0.28
C GLU A 464 17.86 17.87 1.18
N VAL A 465 17.48 18.89 1.96
CA VAL A 465 17.68 18.90 3.41
C VAL A 465 16.32 18.93 4.08
N THR A 466 15.94 17.81 4.71
CA THR A 466 14.70 17.73 5.46
C THR A 466 14.96 17.81 6.96
N SER A 467 14.07 18.50 7.67
CA SER A 467 14.13 18.68 9.11
C SER A 467 12.84 18.26 9.80
N ARG A 468 12.95 17.98 11.11
CA ARG A 468 11.79 17.84 11.98
C ARG A 468 12.07 18.47 13.35
N LEU A 469 11.03 19.06 13.91
CA LEU A 469 11.02 19.57 15.28
C LEU A 469 9.75 19.12 15.98
N VAL A 470 9.89 18.54 17.19
CA VAL A 470 8.76 18.08 17.98
C VAL A 470 8.93 18.59 19.43
N ALA A 471 7.84 19.12 19.98
CA ALA A 471 7.70 19.39 21.39
C ALA A 471 6.67 18.43 21.97
N GLN A 472 7.11 17.52 22.84
CA GLN A 472 6.28 16.57 23.57
C GLN A 472 6.09 17.05 24.99
N TYR A 473 4.86 17.00 25.51
CA TYR A 473 4.55 17.36 26.88
C TYR A 473 3.64 16.32 27.53
N ASP A 474 4.13 15.68 28.61
CA ASP A 474 3.39 14.70 29.39
C ASP A 474 2.55 15.46 30.43
N ILE A 475 1.25 15.60 30.16
CA ILE A 475 0.29 16.23 31.06
C ILE A 475 0.20 15.39 32.36
N SER A 476 0.11 14.08 32.17
CA SER A 476 0.13 13.05 33.24
C SER A 476 0.83 11.79 32.70
N ASP A 477 0.96 10.76 33.54
CA ASP A 477 1.49 9.45 33.11
C ASP A 477 0.61 8.78 32.03
N ASP A 478 -0.66 9.18 31.92
CA ASP A 478 -1.65 8.61 31.01
C ASP A 478 -1.96 9.49 29.80
N VAL A 479 -1.44 10.72 29.71
CA VAL A 479 -1.77 11.68 28.66
C VAL A 479 -0.54 12.45 28.21
N MET A 480 -0.18 12.24 26.96
CA MET A 480 0.84 12.98 26.23
C MET A 480 0.21 13.83 25.15
N VAL A 481 0.69 15.07 24.98
CA VAL A 481 0.39 15.94 23.84
C VAL A 481 1.69 16.30 23.13
N PHE A 482 1.61 16.50 21.82
CA PHE A 482 2.77 16.93 21.05
C PHE A 482 2.38 17.98 20.01
N ALA A 483 3.35 18.81 19.65
CA ALA A 483 3.27 19.68 18.48
C ALA A 483 4.52 19.44 17.63
N SER A 484 4.36 19.31 16.33
CA SER A 484 5.45 19.03 15.40
C SER A 484 5.41 19.91 14.16
N ALA A 485 6.59 20.08 13.57
CA ALA A 485 6.79 20.53 12.19
C ALA A 485 7.77 19.54 11.54
N ALA A 486 7.40 18.96 10.42
CA ALA A 486 8.19 17.94 9.74
C ALA A 486 8.17 18.16 8.22
N GLU A 487 9.30 17.99 7.59
CA GLU A 487 9.49 18.11 6.15
C GLU A 487 9.64 16.73 5.51
N GLY A 488 9.18 16.62 4.26
CA GLY A 488 9.35 15.48 3.40
C GLY A 488 9.64 15.90 1.97
N TYR A 489 10.10 14.96 1.17
CA TYR A 489 10.24 15.17 -0.25
C TYR A 489 10.06 13.85 -1.02
N LYS A 490 9.75 13.99 -2.29
CA LYS A 490 9.71 12.94 -3.29
C LYS A 490 10.69 13.31 -4.38
N GLY A 491 11.56 12.38 -4.78
CA GLY A 491 12.59 12.61 -5.78
C GLY A 491 12.02 13.03 -7.14
N GLY A 492 12.78 13.81 -7.90
CA GLY A 492 12.49 14.05 -9.32
C GLY A 492 12.69 12.78 -10.15
N GLY A 493 12.37 12.84 -11.43
CA GLY A 493 12.51 11.69 -12.33
C GLY A 493 12.32 12.06 -13.78
N PHE A 494 12.12 11.02 -14.59
CA PHE A 494 11.92 11.14 -16.02
C PHE A 494 10.63 10.45 -16.45
N ASN A 495 9.99 10.99 -17.47
CA ASN A 495 8.87 10.33 -18.13
C ASN A 495 9.39 9.25 -19.10
N THR A 496 8.65 8.16 -19.25
CA THR A 496 8.94 7.13 -20.28
C THR A 496 8.73 7.66 -21.69
N ALA A 497 7.80 8.61 -21.84
CA ALA A 497 7.54 9.26 -23.13
C ALA A 497 8.69 10.19 -23.54
N VAL A 498 9.03 10.13 -24.81
CA VAL A 498 10.01 10.99 -25.47
C VAL A 498 9.32 12.03 -26.36
N VAL A 499 9.96 13.16 -26.60
CA VAL A 499 9.42 14.23 -27.43
C VAL A 499 10.37 14.62 -28.54
N ASP A 500 9.79 15.05 -29.69
CA ASP A 500 10.50 15.67 -30.82
C ASP A 500 10.55 17.17 -30.60
N THR A 501 11.71 17.71 -30.25
CA THR A 501 11.90 19.15 -30.02
C THR A 501 12.27 19.92 -31.26
N ASN A 502 12.70 19.25 -32.32
CA ASN A 502 13.21 19.86 -33.54
C ASN A 502 12.22 19.82 -34.73
N GLY A 503 11.16 19.02 -34.65
CA GLY A 503 10.07 18.93 -35.63
C GLY A 503 10.41 18.06 -36.84
N ASP A 504 11.32 17.10 -36.70
CA ASP A 504 11.69 16.17 -37.77
C ASP A 504 10.97 14.81 -37.69
N PHE A 505 10.03 14.67 -36.73
CA PHE A 505 9.27 13.46 -36.38
C PHE A 505 10.12 12.32 -35.81
N ILE A 506 11.28 12.64 -35.26
CA ILE A 506 12.12 11.72 -34.47
C ILE A 506 12.27 12.34 -33.11
N ALA A 507 11.84 11.59 -32.08
CA ALA A 507 11.97 12.05 -30.69
C ALA A 507 13.45 12.12 -30.27
N ASP A 508 13.84 13.22 -29.64
CA ASP A 508 15.22 13.55 -29.34
C ASP A 508 15.46 13.93 -27.85
N THR A 509 14.43 13.93 -27.03
CA THR A 509 14.50 14.36 -25.64
C THR A 509 13.55 13.56 -24.74
N VAL A 510 14.03 13.09 -23.57
CA VAL A 510 13.19 12.65 -22.46
C VAL A 510 12.77 13.86 -21.62
N LEU A 511 11.59 13.80 -20.98
CA LEU A 511 11.06 14.90 -20.19
C LEU A 511 11.32 14.63 -18.68
N PRO A 512 12.21 15.41 -18.03
CA PRO A 512 12.35 15.35 -16.58
C PRO A 512 11.18 16.06 -15.88
N PHE A 513 10.96 15.70 -14.62
CA PHE A 513 10.12 16.43 -13.67
C PHE A 513 10.88 16.69 -12.39
N ASP A 514 10.57 17.82 -11.74
CA ASP A 514 11.27 18.28 -10.54
C ASP A 514 10.82 17.51 -9.27
N PRO A 515 11.62 17.49 -8.20
CA PRO A 515 11.22 16.98 -6.89
C PRO A 515 9.97 17.71 -6.35
N GLU A 516 9.18 16.96 -5.58
CA GLU A 516 8.09 17.48 -4.76
C GLU A 516 8.58 17.65 -3.33
N THR A 517 8.24 18.76 -2.68
CA THR A 517 8.55 18.98 -1.27
C THR A 517 7.29 19.20 -0.45
N SER A 518 7.35 18.86 0.84
CA SER A 518 6.22 19.03 1.75
C SER A 518 6.65 19.47 3.13
N ILE A 519 5.80 20.26 3.80
CA ILE A 519 5.94 20.63 5.21
C ILE A 519 4.61 20.45 5.92
N ALA A 520 4.60 19.67 7.02
CA ALA A 520 3.43 19.48 7.86
C ALA A 520 3.59 20.12 9.23
N TYR A 521 2.52 20.72 9.72
CA TYR A 521 2.35 21.18 11.09
C TYR A 521 1.26 20.35 11.75
N GLU A 522 1.57 19.74 12.89
CA GLU A 522 0.64 18.83 13.56
C GLU A 522 0.57 19.12 15.06
N LEU A 523 -0.63 19.01 15.62
CA LEU A 523 -0.91 18.98 17.05
C LEU A 523 -1.64 17.68 17.38
N GLY A 524 -1.01 16.83 18.19
CA GLY A 524 -1.57 15.52 18.53
C GLY A 524 -1.64 15.25 20.02
N MET A 525 -2.44 14.25 20.35
CA MET A 525 -2.62 13.73 21.69
C MET A 525 -2.61 12.20 21.65
N LYS A 526 -1.93 11.59 22.63
CA LYS A 526 -2.04 10.16 22.93
C LYS A 526 -2.42 9.98 24.38
N SER A 527 -3.34 9.05 24.63
CA SER A 527 -3.86 8.89 26.00
C SER A 527 -4.28 7.44 26.27
N SER A 528 -4.05 7.02 27.54
CA SER A 528 -4.45 5.72 28.05
C SER A 528 -5.23 5.93 29.36
N PHE A 529 -6.55 5.79 29.31
CA PHE A 529 -7.45 6.04 30.44
C PHE A 529 -7.96 4.72 31.05
N LEU A 530 -8.58 4.84 32.23
CA LEU A 530 -9.28 3.75 32.91
C LEU A 530 -8.37 2.54 33.22
N ASP A 531 -7.16 2.80 33.70
CA ASP A 531 -6.13 1.78 33.98
C ASP A 531 -5.76 0.96 32.72
N GLY A 532 -5.57 1.63 31.56
CA GLY A 532 -5.18 1.01 30.30
C GLY A 532 -6.32 0.36 29.51
N LYS A 533 -7.57 0.51 29.97
CA LYS A 533 -8.75 -0.05 29.29
C LYS A 533 -9.27 0.78 28.12
N MET A 534 -8.84 2.02 27.99
CA MET A 534 -9.27 2.93 26.92
C MET A 534 -8.08 3.73 26.41
N GLN A 535 -7.79 3.58 25.15
CA GLN A 535 -6.83 4.41 24.42
C GLN A 535 -7.58 5.33 23.47
N LEU A 536 -7.29 6.62 23.54
CA LEU A 536 -7.82 7.64 22.63
C LEU A 536 -6.65 8.47 22.13
N ASN A 537 -6.37 8.33 20.85
CA ASN A 537 -5.35 9.07 20.14
C ASN A 537 -6.03 9.99 19.10
N GLY A 538 -5.41 11.12 18.81
CA GLY A 538 -5.93 12.00 17.77
C GLY A 538 -4.96 13.09 17.42
N SER A 539 -5.10 13.64 16.21
CA SER A 539 -4.32 14.77 15.74
C SER A 539 -5.13 15.67 14.84
N VAL A 540 -4.70 16.93 14.75
CA VAL A 540 -5.09 17.89 13.73
C VAL A 540 -3.83 18.30 12.99
N TYR A 541 -3.91 18.42 11.67
CA TYR A 541 -2.76 18.70 10.85
C TYR A 541 -3.09 19.67 9.72
N PHE A 542 -2.06 20.32 9.24
CA PHE A 542 -2.00 21.09 8.01
C PHE A 542 -0.70 20.75 7.31
N THR A 543 -0.76 20.41 6.02
CA THR A 543 0.41 20.12 5.20
C THR A 543 0.34 20.93 3.92
N ASP A 544 1.45 21.56 3.58
CA ASP A 544 1.68 22.32 2.36
C ASP A 544 2.63 21.51 1.46
N TYR A 545 2.26 21.33 0.20
CA TYR A 545 3.04 20.66 -0.83
C TYR A 545 3.41 21.65 -1.90
N GLU A 546 4.69 21.74 -2.23
CA GLU A 546 5.20 22.53 -3.35
C GLU A 546 5.54 21.60 -4.51
N ALA A 547 5.13 21.99 -5.73
CA ALA A 547 5.40 21.26 -6.98
C ALA A 547 4.89 19.80 -6.95
N LEU A 548 3.66 19.58 -6.49
CA LEU A 548 3.07 18.24 -6.36
C LEU A 548 3.16 17.46 -7.67
N GLN A 549 3.72 16.25 -7.63
CA GLN A 549 3.86 15.36 -8.76
C GLN A 549 2.57 14.55 -8.95
N ILE A 550 1.97 14.65 -10.12
CA ILE A 550 0.73 13.95 -10.47
C ILE A 550 0.86 13.31 -11.83
N ALA A 551 0.32 12.10 -11.96
CA ALA A 551 0.13 11.44 -13.24
C ALA A 551 -1.02 12.08 -13.99
N THR A 552 -0.80 12.44 -15.24
CA THR A 552 -1.81 12.98 -16.18
C THR A 552 -1.72 12.19 -17.47
N PHE A 553 -2.85 12.01 -18.14
CA PHE A 553 -2.89 11.35 -19.45
C PHE A 553 -3.11 12.37 -20.55
N ASP A 554 -2.32 12.28 -21.63
CA ASP A 554 -2.44 13.09 -22.83
C ASP A 554 -2.39 12.17 -24.05
N PHE A 555 -3.28 12.38 -25.02
CA PHE A 555 -3.36 11.54 -26.21
C PHE A 555 -2.13 11.57 -27.12
N ASP A 556 -1.37 12.67 -27.08
CA ASP A 556 -0.18 12.83 -27.92
C ASP A 556 1.08 12.20 -27.31
N THR A 557 1.10 12.05 -25.96
CA THR A 557 2.31 11.67 -25.21
C THR A 557 2.08 10.56 -24.17
N GLY A 558 0.85 10.05 -24.06
CA GLY A 558 0.49 9.03 -23.05
C GLY A 558 0.44 9.55 -21.64
N GLN A 559 0.65 8.65 -20.67
CA GLN A 559 0.76 9.05 -19.26
C GLN A 559 2.06 9.80 -19.02
N GLN A 560 1.95 10.94 -18.34
CA GLN A 560 3.07 11.76 -17.93
C GLN A 560 2.95 12.16 -16.47
N ILE A 561 4.09 12.17 -15.80
CA ILE A 561 4.22 12.82 -14.50
C ILE A 561 4.56 14.29 -14.71
N ARG A 562 3.78 15.16 -14.07
CA ARG A 562 4.00 16.62 -14.10
C ARG A 562 4.00 17.17 -12.69
N ASN A 563 4.75 18.25 -12.48
CA ASN A 563 4.58 19.11 -11.31
C ASN A 563 3.34 19.98 -11.57
N ALA A 564 2.17 19.54 -11.08
CA ALA A 564 0.87 20.14 -11.40
C ALA A 564 0.62 21.49 -10.70
N GLY A 565 1.38 21.79 -9.65
CA GLY A 565 1.25 23.00 -8.85
C GLY A 565 1.45 22.69 -7.37
N ASP A 566 1.01 23.62 -6.52
CA ASP A 566 1.05 23.44 -5.07
C ASP A 566 -0.28 22.86 -4.58
N ALA A 567 -0.24 22.15 -3.46
CA ALA A 567 -1.44 21.58 -2.85
C ALA A 567 -1.42 21.76 -1.33
N GLU A 568 -2.60 21.84 -0.73
CA GLU A 568 -2.77 21.87 0.71
C GLU A 568 -3.62 20.67 1.15
N THR A 569 -3.22 20.03 2.26
CA THR A 569 -4.06 19.04 2.93
C THR A 569 -4.21 19.40 4.39
N ASN A 570 -5.43 19.42 4.89
CA ASN A 570 -5.70 19.69 6.28
C ASN A 570 -6.80 18.78 6.81
N GLY A 571 -6.73 18.42 8.09
CA GLY A 571 -7.69 17.49 8.63
C GLY A 571 -7.55 17.17 10.11
N LEU A 572 -8.37 16.21 10.50
CA LEU A 572 -8.43 15.68 11.86
C LEU A 572 -8.53 14.15 11.81
N GLU A 573 -7.77 13.49 12.66
CA GLU A 573 -7.82 12.04 12.83
C GLU A 573 -8.08 11.71 14.30
N ALA A 574 -8.86 10.64 14.54
CA ALA A 574 -9.11 10.12 15.88
C ALA A 574 -9.17 8.58 15.84
N GLU A 575 -8.58 7.96 16.86
CA GLU A 575 -8.53 6.51 17.02
C GLU A 575 -8.88 6.15 18.48
N LEU A 576 -9.89 5.30 18.65
CA LEU A 576 -10.38 4.84 19.95
C LEU A 576 -10.32 3.32 20.01
N ASN A 577 -9.64 2.80 21.04
CA ASN A 577 -9.73 1.41 21.48
C ASN A 577 -10.26 1.39 22.91
N TYR A 578 -11.33 0.64 23.18
CA TYR A 578 -11.97 0.62 24.47
C TYR A 578 -12.40 -0.79 24.89
N ALA A 579 -11.86 -1.27 26.02
CA ALA A 579 -12.20 -2.53 26.66
C ALA A 579 -13.11 -2.31 27.89
N PRO A 580 -14.43 -2.09 27.74
CA PRO A 580 -15.34 -1.78 28.85
C PRO A 580 -15.46 -2.90 29.87
N VAL A 581 -15.40 -4.13 29.42
CA VAL A 581 -15.47 -5.36 30.22
C VAL A 581 -14.53 -6.40 29.64
N ASP A 582 -14.19 -7.41 30.44
CA ASP A 582 -13.36 -8.52 29.99
C ASP A 582 -14.00 -9.21 28.78
N GLY A 583 -13.20 -9.51 27.77
CA GLY A 583 -13.62 -10.15 26.53
C GLY A 583 -14.39 -9.26 25.54
N LEU A 584 -14.41 -7.95 25.72
CA LEU A 584 -14.98 -7.00 24.74
C LEU A 584 -14.02 -5.85 24.50
N VAL A 585 -13.58 -5.69 23.25
CA VAL A 585 -12.87 -4.51 22.75
C VAL A 585 -13.73 -3.84 21.68
N LEU A 586 -13.98 -2.56 21.86
CA LEU A 586 -14.64 -1.68 20.88
C LEU A 586 -13.58 -0.81 20.21
N MET A 587 -13.66 -0.69 18.89
CA MET A 587 -12.76 0.11 18.07
C MET A 587 -13.57 1.14 17.31
N ALA A 588 -13.03 2.36 17.19
CA ALA A 588 -13.60 3.39 16.32
C ALA A 588 -12.49 4.30 15.80
N ASN A 589 -12.44 4.48 14.50
CA ASN A 589 -11.53 5.37 13.81
C ASN A 589 -12.35 6.41 13.05
N TYR A 590 -11.85 7.62 12.94
CA TYR A 590 -12.45 8.69 12.16
C TYR A 590 -11.35 9.55 11.56
N ALA A 591 -11.50 9.93 10.29
CA ALA A 591 -10.70 10.97 9.67
C ALA A 591 -11.61 11.95 8.92
N TYR A 592 -11.31 13.23 9.06
CA TYR A 592 -11.79 14.32 8.22
C TYR A 592 -10.61 14.84 7.43
N LEU A 593 -10.80 15.02 6.14
CA LEU A 593 -9.79 15.47 5.20
C LEU A 593 -10.36 16.54 4.28
N ASP A 594 -9.60 17.61 4.09
CA ASP A 594 -9.79 18.60 3.05
C ASP A 594 -8.46 18.71 2.30
N ALA A 595 -8.45 18.34 1.02
CA ALA A 595 -7.26 18.20 0.20
C ALA A 595 -7.52 18.72 -1.20
N GLU A 596 -6.82 19.81 -1.58
CA GLU A 596 -7.02 20.50 -2.86
C GLU A 596 -5.72 21.05 -3.46
N LEU A 597 -5.70 21.20 -4.77
CA LEU A 597 -4.70 22.01 -5.45
C LEU A 597 -4.94 23.49 -5.16
N THR A 598 -3.85 24.21 -4.85
CA THR A 598 -3.89 25.65 -4.52
C THR A 598 -3.21 26.52 -5.58
N SER A 599 -2.63 25.90 -6.60
CA SER A 599 -2.03 26.59 -7.75
C SER A 599 -2.03 25.71 -8.98
N GLY A 600 -1.68 26.25 -10.14
CA GLY A 600 -1.59 25.52 -11.42
C GLY A 600 -2.84 25.65 -12.29
N GLU A 601 -2.94 24.80 -13.31
CA GLU A 601 -4.06 24.85 -14.28
C GLU A 601 -5.37 24.33 -13.68
N LEU A 602 -5.27 23.46 -12.68
CA LEU A 602 -6.41 22.81 -11.97
C LEU A 602 -6.57 23.34 -10.54
N ASP A 603 -6.22 24.63 -10.29
CA ASP A 603 -6.41 25.30 -8.99
C ASP A 603 -7.83 25.13 -8.46
N GLY A 604 -7.98 24.60 -7.25
CA GLY A 604 -9.25 24.29 -6.59
C GLY A 604 -9.81 22.89 -6.86
N SER A 605 -9.10 22.02 -7.62
CA SER A 605 -9.49 20.62 -7.76
C SER A 605 -9.19 19.85 -6.47
N VAL A 606 -10.13 18.99 -6.08
CA VAL A 606 -9.95 18.02 -4.99
C VAL A 606 -8.95 16.94 -5.43
N LEU A 607 -8.04 16.56 -4.55
CA LEU A 607 -7.06 15.52 -4.86
C LEU A 607 -7.72 14.13 -4.99
N PRO A 608 -7.20 13.26 -5.87
CA PRO A 608 -7.72 11.91 -6.03
C PRO A 608 -7.60 11.08 -4.75
N TYR A 609 -8.51 10.12 -4.54
CA TYR A 609 -8.56 9.22 -3.37
C TYR A 609 -8.62 9.95 -2.02
N ALA A 610 -9.19 11.16 -1.99
CA ALA A 610 -9.31 12.04 -0.83
C ALA A 610 -10.78 12.21 -0.37
N PRO A 611 -11.47 11.17 0.14
CA PRO A 611 -12.81 11.30 0.70
C PRO A 611 -12.81 12.25 1.90
N GLU A 612 -13.80 13.17 1.97
CA GLU A 612 -13.87 14.18 3.04
C GLU A 612 -14.02 13.54 4.42
N ASN A 613 -14.83 12.50 4.55
CA ASN A 613 -14.99 11.76 5.80
C ASN A 613 -14.81 10.28 5.61
N THR A 614 -13.99 9.67 6.46
CA THR A 614 -13.89 8.21 6.59
C THR A 614 -14.08 7.81 8.05
N PHE A 615 -14.76 6.70 8.29
CA PHE A 615 -14.80 6.14 9.63
C PHE A 615 -14.88 4.61 9.62
N SER A 616 -14.35 4.00 10.67
CA SER A 616 -14.57 2.59 10.96
C SER A 616 -15.08 2.41 12.38
N VAL A 617 -15.97 1.45 12.56
CA VAL A 617 -16.43 1.02 13.90
C VAL A 617 -16.43 -0.50 13.96
N GLY A 618 -15.84 -1.04 15.01
CA GLY A 618 -15.68 -2.48 15.16
C GLY A 618 -15.83 -2.95 16.61
N ALA A 619 -15.99 -4.25 16.74
CA ALA A 619 -16.01 -4.93 18.01
C ALA A 619 -15.31 -6.27 17.93
N ASN A 620 -14.47 -6.56 18.93
CA ASN A 620 -13.90 -7.87 19.17
C ASN A 620 -14.49 -8.43 20.46
N ILE A 621 -15.17 -9.59 20.39
CA ILE A 621 -15.88 -10.20 21.50
C ILE A 621 -15.34 -11.60 21.74
N ASP A 622 -14.82 -11.82 22.91
CA ASP A 622 -14.15 -13.06 23.31
C ASP A 622 -14.83 -13.69 24.52
N HIS A 623 -15.22 -14.95 24.46
CA HIS A 623 -15.88 -15.63 25.56
C HIS A 623 -15.74 -17.16 25.51
N GLY A 624 -15.75 -17.77 26.69
CA GLY A 624 -15.68 -19.22 26.81
C GLY A 624 -16.92 -19.91 26.20
N PHE A 625 -16.69 -20.95 25.36
CA PHE A 625 -17.74 -21.73 24.70
C PHE A 625 -17.30 -23.20 24.54
N LEU A 626 -18.16 -24.16 24.90
CA LEU A 626 -17.96 -25.62 24.73
C LEU A 626 -16.59 -26.14 25.23
N GLY A 627 -16.03 -25.53 26.27
CA GLY A 627 -14.72 -25.91 26.83
C GLY A 627 -13.53 -25.36 26.05
N GLY A 628 -13.74 -24.48 25.13
CA GLY A 628 -12.79 -23.65 24.42
C GLY A 628 -13.19 -22.18 24.49
N ASN A 629 -12.75 -21.41 23.52
CA ASN A 629 -13.01 -20.00 23.40
C ASN A 629 -13.66 -19.66 22.07
N LEU A 630 -14.61 -18.73 22.05
CA LEU A 630 -15.25 -18.20 20.84
C LEU A 630 -14.96 -16.70 20.74
N ASN A 631 -14.29 -16.33 19.66
CA ASN A 631 -14.00 -14.95 19.31
C ASN A 631 -14.90 -14.51 18.16
N TRP A 632 -15.45 -13.31 18.26
CA TRP A 632 -16.22 -12.63 17.20
C TRP A 632 -15.54 -11.33 16.90
N PHE A 633 -15.15 -11.16 15.65
CA PHE A 633 -14.67 -9.89 15.13
C PHE A 633 -15.68 -9.35 14.12
N VAL A 634 -16.02 -8.08 14.19
CA VAL A 634 -16.84 -7.38 13.21
C VAL A 634 -16.36 -5.95 13.08
N ILE A 635 -16.27 -5.45 11.84
CA ILE A 635 -15.92 -4.08 11.54
C ILE A 635 -16.75 -3.58 10.37
N TYR A 636 -17.23 -2.35 10.47
CA TYR A 636 -17.88 -1.60 9.41
C TYR A 636 -17.04 -0.38 9.07
N ASN A 637 -16.72 -0.23 7.80
CA ASN A 637 -15.98 0.89 7.24
C ASN A 637 -16.88 1.70 6.34
N TYR A 638 -16.75 3.00 6.40
CA TYR A 638 -17.46 3.95 5.55
C TYR A 638 -16.48 4.98 5.02
N GLN A 639 -16.67 5.38 3.78
CA GLN A 639 -16.03 6.54 3.18
C GLN A 639 -17.05 7.36 2.38
N ASP A 640 -16.86 8.68 2.40
CA ASP A 640 -17.61 9.62 1.56
C ASP A 640 -17.23 9.43 0.09
N ASN A 641 -18.01 10.05 -0.81
CA ASN A 641 -17.63 10.15 -2.22
C ASN A 641 -16.27 10.79 -2.41
N PHE A 642 -15.56 10.37 -3.44
CA PHE A 642 -14.25 10.89 -3.81
C PHE A 642 -14.04 10.80 -5.31
N TYR A 643 -12.98 11.43 -5.81
CA TYR A 643 -12.60 11.36 -7.22
C TYR A 643 -11.40 10.45 -7.43
N HIS A 644 -11.38 9.75 -8.58
CA HIS A 644 -10.25 8.95 -9.01
C HIS A 644 -9.26 9.77 -9.85
N ASP A 645 -9.68 10.91 -10.37
CA ASP A 645 -8.93 11.80 -11.27
C ASP A 645 -8.82 13.22 -10.70
N LEU A 646 -7.81 13.95 -11.15
CA LEU A 646 -7.58 15.32 -10.72
C LEU A 646 -8.53 16.33 -11.38
N ASP A 647 -9.09 16.01 -12.55
CA ASP A 647 -10.10 16.84 -13.22
C ASP A 647 -11.46 16.80 -12.52
N ASN A 648 -11.62 15.94 -11.53
CA ASN A 648 -12.83 15.70 -10.74
C ASN A 648 -14.05 15.31 -11.61
N LEU A 649 -13.80 14.45 -12.60
CA LEU A 649 -14.81 13.95 -13.52
C LEU A 649 -15.22 12.51 -13.19
N GLN A 650 -14.32 11.72 -12.58
CA GLN A 650 -14.52 10.31 -12.24
C GLN A 650 -14.83 10.19 -10.74
N GLU A 651 -16.09 10.40 -10.37
CA GLU A 651 -16.55 10.35 -8.98
C GLU A 651 -17.01 8.93 -8.62
N GLU A 652 -16.56 8.42 -7.46
CA GLU A 652 -17.12 7.26 -6.80
C GLU A 652 -18.08 7.71 -5.71
N ASP A 653 -19.27 7.10 -5.68
CA ASP A 653 -20.28 7.37 -4.66
C ASP A 653 -19.81 6.89 -3.27
N ALA A 654 -20.35 7.48 -2.22
CA ALA A 654 -20.07 7.06 -0.84
C ALA A 654 -20.57 5.64 -0.58
N TYR A 655 -19.74 4.81 0.03
CA TYR A 655 -20.07 3.40 0.33
C TYR A 655 -19.58 2.93 1.70
N GLY A 656 -20.07 1.75 2.10
CA GLY A 656 -19.66 1.16 3.37
C GLY A 656 -19.62 -0.35 3.38
N ILE A 657 -18.49 -0.90 3.79
CA ILE A 657 -18.17 -2.33 3.79
C ILE A 657 -18.26 -2.91 5.20
N LEU A 658 -18.98 -4.01 5.35
CA LEU A 658 -19.06 -4.76 6.61
C LEU A 658 -18.30 -6.08 6.48
N ASN A 659 -17.28 -6.26 7.32
CA ASN A 659 -16.48 -7.48 7.41
C ASN A 659 -16.64 -8.15 8.78
N GLY A 660 -16.46 -9.47 8.84
CA GLY A 660 -16.54 -10.18 10.11
C GLY A 660 -15.94 -11.58 10.08
N LYS A 661 -15.46 -12.01 11.26
CA LYS A 661 -14.86 -13.34 11.47
C LYS A 661 -15.32 -13.92 12.80
N VAL A 662 -15.61 -15.21 12.84
CA VAL A 662 -15.94 -15.96 14.05
C VAL A 662 -14.97 -17.11 14.17
N THR A 663 -14.18 -17.14 15.24
CA THR A 663 -13.17 -18.16 15.49
C THR A 663 -13.47 -18.93 16.75
N TYR A 664 -13.55 -20.25 16.67
CA TYR A 664 -13.60 -21.14 17.82
C TYR A 664 -12.23 -21.77 18.05
N THR A 665 -11.59 -21.46 19.15
CA THR A 665 -10.34 -22.07 19.62
C THR A 665 -10.64 -23.17 20.62
N ALA A 666 -10.15 -24.38 20.37
CA ALA A 666 -10.33 -25.52 21.27
C ALA A 666 -9.67 -25.26 22.62
N GLY A 667 -10.24 -25.81 23.71
CA GLY A 667 -9.66 -25.65 25.06
C GLY A 667 -8.30 -26.33 25.27
N SER A 668 -7.80 -27.08 24.27
CA SER A 668 -6.42 -27.57 24.23
C SER A 668 -5.45 -26.58 23.62
N GLU A 669 -5.95 -25.50 22.99
CA GLU A 669 -5.22 -24.50 22.22
C GLU A 669 -4.43 -25.09 21.02
N ARG A 670 -4.74 -26.33 20.63
CA ARG A 670 -4.05 -27.05 19.57
C ARG A 670 -4.68 -26.92 18.19
N TRP A 671 -5.87 -26.36 18.12
CA TRP A 671 -6.56 -26.10 16.88
C TRP A 671 -7.62 -25.01 17.03
N ASP A 672 -7.88 -24.33 15.99
CA ASP A 672 -9.05 -23.46 15.83
C ASP A 672 -9.79 -23.72 14.52
N LEU A 673 -11.02 -23.24 14.49
CA LEU A 673 -11.90 -23.24 13.31
C LEU A 673 -12.54 -21.87 13.21
N ALA A 674 -12.39 -21.21 12.06
CA ALA A 674 -13.01 -19.91 11.82
C ALA A 674 -13.94 -19.93 10.60
N LEU A 675 -14.87 -18.99 10.60
CA LEU A 675 -15.68 -18.58 9.46
C LEU A 675 -15.51 -17.08 9.31
N ALA A 676 -14.97 -16.65 8.18
CA ALA A 676 -14.79 -15.25 7.83
C ALA A 676 -15.70 -14.87 6.66
N ALA A 677 -16.14 -13.63 6.62
CA ALA A 677 -16.88 -13.07 5.50
C ALA A 677 -16.48 -11.60 5.29
N ASP A 678 -16.06 -11.30 4.08
CA ASP A 678 -15.72 -9.96 3.62
C ASP A 678 -16.88 -9.42 2.80
N ASN A 679 -17.09 -8.10 2.82
CA ASN A 679 -18.22 -7.42 2.19
C ASN A 679 -19.58 -8.14 2.45
N ILE A 680 -19.92 -8.38 3.72
CA ILE A 680 -21.14 -9.16 4.13
C ILE A 680 -22.41 -8.58 3.54
N THR A 681 -22.46 -7.27 3.35
CA THR A 681 -23.60 -6.54 2.81
C THR A 681 -23.72 -6.65 1.30
N ASP A 682 -22.70 -7.17 0.63
CA ASP A 682 -22.62 -7.30 -0.83
C ASP A 682 -22.77 -5.91 -1.49
N GLU A 683 -21.98 -4.95 -1.01
CA GLU A 683 -21.97 -3.58 -1.52
C GLU A 683 -21.17 -3.53 -2.81
N ASP A 684 -21.73 -2.93 -3.82
CA ASP A 684 -21.07 -2.69 -5.10
C ASP A 684 -20.33 -1.34 -5.05
N TYR A 685 -19.08 -1.32 -5.49
CA TYR A 685 -18.26 -0.12 -5.58
C TYR A 685 -17.16 -0.30 -6.64
N ALA A 686 -16.60 0.79 -7.16
CA ALA A 686 -15.46 0.74 -8.04
C ALA A 686 -14.14 0.95 -7.26
N ALA A 687 -13.18 0.06 -7.51
CA ALA A 687 -11.82 0.22 -7.02
C ALA A 687 -11.10 1.34 -7.79
N ILE A 688 -11.32 1.43 -9.11
CA ILE A 688 -10.83 2.51 -9.98
C ILE A 688 -11.92 2.91 -10.97
N ARG A 689 -11.98 4.21 -11.28
CA ARG A 689 -12.68 4.78 -12.43
C ARG A 689 -11.71 5.59 -13.27
N GLY A 690 -11.84 5.49 -14.58
CA GLY A 690 -11.05 6.26 -15.54
C GLY A 690 -11.82 6.55 -16.81
N ASP A 691 -11.33 7.49 -17.59
CA ASP A 691 -11.78 7.73 -18.97
C ASP A 691 -10.55 8.10 -19.80
N PHE A 692 -10.10 7.15 -20.61
CA PHE A 692 -8.95 7.35 -21.48
C PHE A 692 -9.37 7.89 -22.88
N GLY A 693 -10.58 8.48 -22.96
CA GLY A 693 -11.11 9.12 -24.17
C GLY A 693 -11.98 8.24 -25.05
N TRP A 694 -12.13 6.97 -24.70
CA TRP A 694 -13.08 6.05 -25.34
C TRP A 694 -14.31 5.73 -24.46
N GLY A 695 -14.46 6.39 -23.33
CA GLY A 695 -15.60 6.30 -22.44
C GLY A 695 -15.21 5.84 -21.03
N PRO A 696 -16.17 5.88 -20.10
CA PRO A 696 -15.90 5.53 -18.72
C PRO A 696 -15.55 4.05 -18.59
N MET A 697 -14.44 3.82 -17.92
CA MET A 697 -13.93 2.50 -17.53
C MET A 697 -13.95 2.37 -16.04
N LEU A 698 -14.23 1.20 -15.53
CA LEU A 698 -14.14 0.94 -14.12
C LEU A 698 -13.62 -0.47 -13.83
N HIS A 699 -12.98 -0.59 -12.70
CA HIS A 699 -12.58 -1.83 -12.09
C HIS A 699 -13.39 -2.02 -10.81
N TRP A 700 -13.98 -3.19 -10.65
CA TRP A 700 -14.88 -3.43 -9.51
C TRP A 700 -14.13 -3.72 -8.22
N GLY A 701 -14.71 -3.29 -7.12
CA GLY A 701 -14.34 -3.79 -5.81
C GLY A 701 -14.85 -5.21 -5.57
N TYR A 702 -14.24 -5.90 -4.62
CA TYR A 702 -14.58 -7.29 -4.31
C TYR A 702 -16.01 -7.42 -3.76
N LYS A 703 -16.79 -8.34 -4.33
CA LYS A 703 -18.10 -8.75 -3.83
C LYS A 703 -17.95 -9.51 -2.50
N ARG A 704 -19.09 -9.91 -1.92
CA ARG A 704 -19.07 -10.73 -0.71
C ARG A 704 -18.32 -12.04 -0.91
N MET A 705 -17.33 -12.29 -0.08
CA MET A 705 -16.60 -13.56 0.01
C MET A 705 -16.80 -14.21 1.38
N VAL A 706 -16.96 -15.54 1.41
CA VAL A 706 -17.07 -16.32 2.65
C VAL A 706 -16.08 -17.46 2.62
N ARG A 707 -15.28 -17.58 3.69
CA ARG A 707 -14.29 -18.66 3.83
C ARG A 707 -14.32 -19.32 5.21
N ALA A 708 -14.04 -20.61 5.23
CA ALA A 708 -13.80 -21.39 6.44
C ALA A 708 -12.31 -21.67 6.59
N GLU A 709 -11.77 -21.45 7.78
CA GLU A 709 -10.34 -21.60 8.10
C GLU A 709 -10.16 -22.62 9.21
N PHE A 710 -9.12 -23.46 9.11
CA PHE A 710 -8.75 -24.43 10.13
C PHE A 710 -7.25 -24.40 10.37
N ASN A 711 -6.84 -24.20 11.63
CA ASN A 711 -5.45 -24.16 12.03
C ASN A 711 -5.13 -25.25 13.06
N LEU A 712 -3.92 -25.81 12.95
CA LEU A 712 -3.33 -26.77 13.90
C LEU A 712 -2.05 -26.20 14.47
N TYR A 713 -1.86 -26.37 15.78
CA TYR A 713 -0.70 -25.89 16.54
C TYR A 713 -0.02 -27.04 17.28
N PHE A 714 1.33 -27.10 17.22
CA PHE A 714 2.16 -28.16 17.80
C PHE A 714 3.29 -27.60 18.64
#